data_ce757395121c88cb23b613dddbfe86d2
#
_entry.id   ce757395121c88cb23b613dddbfe86d2
#
_cell.length_a   1.000
_cell.length_b   1.000
_cell.length_c   1.000
_cell.angle_alpha   90.00
_cell.angle_beta   90.00
_cell.angle_gamma   90.00
#
_symmetry.space_group_name_H-M   'P 1'
#
loop_
_entity.id
_entity.type
_entity.pdbx_description
1 polymer ?
#
loop_
_entity_poly.entity_id
_entity_poly.type
_entity_poly.pdbx_seq_one_letter_code
_entity_poly.pdbx_strand_id
1 'polypeptide(L)'
;MPPVRASVSIAALLSAASPLVAGAPPLGDPIIVTGRGLPPPRAAAAHDIATIDRARILQSASGRLEDVLRDVAGLQGFRRSDSRSANATSQSITLRGLGGNASSRALLILDGVPQADPFGGWISFPAIATDRIGRIRVTRGGGSALWGPGALGGTVEIESAAPGDLDPIDARLAIGSRNSRDARGSLMLMRRSSFITASGAFATGNGFIPIVAANRGPADHAAPYRQVSGAVRAVTALGPATELQANLSAFNDRRNRGIDHTDNRGHGVDGSLRLVGKGALRWSLLGYGQKRRFASQSAAINAGRSDSTLILDQYAVPSTGWGAHGDVVRLSGDLELRLGADLRAVRGETREFYQYVAGSATRRRVAGGRSLTTGAFADATLTEGALTASLSGRVDHWSIRDGRLFEQTLTGTTLTNTKFADRSGWQPTGRAAIAYRPGGGLNVLASAYRGWRLPTLNELYRPFRAGADATATNAALDPESLTGVEAGVDWALSANAKASFTVFTARLHNAIANVTVARGPGTFPGVGFVNAAGSYRRRENLNAIATSGAEFGFDLRPRPLDVHLSYSYVDARVRDDVAGHALNGLRPAQTPEHQVSATVGWTSPRDLRLSLTARESSSQYEDDLNQRMLKAAFTVDAFASIPVSRHLAIGLRGENLFDEQIEAGISTDGTVERAVPRTLWLEVTLK
;
A
#
# COMPACT_ATOMS: atom_id res chain seq x y z
N MET A 1 19.63 -27.43 -21.81
CA MET A 1 20.54 -26.91 -20.77
C MET A 1 19.84 -27.06 -19.45
N PRO A 2 20.40 -27.75 -18.44
CA PRO A 2 19.72 -28.06 -17.19
C PRO A 2 19.59 -26.82 -16.29
N PRO A 3 18.62 -26.78 -15.38
CA PRO A 3 18.39 -25.63 -14.51
C PRO A 3 19.42 -25.60 -13.38
N VAL A 4 20.12 -24.49 -13.26
CA VAL A 4 21.01 -24.18 -12.13
C VAL A 4 20.15 -24.01 -10.88
N ARG A 5 20.25 -24.96 -9.95
CA ARG A 5 19.74 -24.84 -8.58
C ARG A 5 20.66 -23.90 -7.81
N ALA A 6 20.21 -22.70 -7.55
CA ALA A 6 20.86 -21.81 -6.58
C ALA A 6 20.40 -22.20 -5.17
N SER A 7 21.17 -23.05 -4.51
CA SER A 7 21.07 -23.29 -3.08
C SER A 7 21.70 -22.09 -2.38
N VAL A 8 20.91 -21.23 -1.75
CA VAL A 8 21.41 -20.18 -0.86
C VAL A 8 21.64 -20.81 0.50
N SER A 9 22.90 -21.12 0.81
CA SER A 9 23.34 -21.52 2.14
C SER A 9 23.38 -20.28 3.05
N ILE A 10 22.42 -20.17 3.96
CA ILE A 10 22.38 -19.16 5.05
C ILE A 10 23.21 -19.69 6.24
N ALA A 11 24.49 -19.88 6.06
CA ALA A 11 25.38 -20.38 7.10
C ALA A 11 26.77 -19.74 7.05
N ALA A 12 26.88 -18.41 7.05
CA ALA A 12 28.17 -17.76 7.20
C ALA A 12 28.06 -16.28 7.56
N LEU A 13 27.54 -15.94 8.75
CA LEU A 13 27.67 -14.59 9.32
C LEU A 13 27.60 -14.57 10.86
N LEU A 14 27.99 -15.65 11.52
CA LEU A 14 28.00 -15.76 12.99
C LEU A 14 29.39 -15.92 13.64
N SER A 15 30.45 -15.68 12.92
CA SER A 15 31.79 -15.84 13.49
C SER A 15 32.68 -14.63 13.17
N ALA A 16 32.53 -13.54 13.94
CA ALA A 16 33.58 -12.57 14.24
C ALA A 16 33.07 -11.49 15.22
N ALA A 17 33.01 -11.83 16.50
CA ALA A 17 33.03 -10.84 17.56
C ALA A 17 33.66 -11.47 18.80
N SER A 18 34.98 -11.43 18.86
CA SER A 18 35.71 -11.66 20.12
C SER A 18 35.40 -10.50 21.08
N PRO A 19 35.10 -10.76 22.36
CA PRO A 19 34.78 -9.69 23.31
C PRO A 19 36.09 -9.03 23.79
N LEU A 20 36.25 -7.76 23.50
CA LEU A 20 37.11 -6.86 24.27
C LEU A 20 36.51 -6.76 25.67
N VAL A 21 37.19 -7.35 26.64
CA VAL A 21 36.89 -7.16 28.07
C VAL A 21 37.36 -5.76 28.47
N ALA A 22 36.44 -4.78 28.41
CA ALA A 22 36.62 -3.50 29.07
C ALA A 22 35.86 -3.55 30.41
N GLY A 23 36.51 -3.11 31.49
CA GLY A 23 35.99 -3.13 32.85
C GLY A 23 34.57 -2.54 32.96
N ALA A 24 33.77 -3.17 33.80
CA ALA A 24 32.37 -2.81 33.99
C ALA A 24 32.22 -1.37 34.56
N PRO A 25 31.53 -0.45 33.87
CA PRO A 25 31.10 0.80 34.49
C PRO A 25 29.95 0.49 35.47
N PRO A 26 29.70 1.41 36.47
CA PRO A 26 28.62 1.24 37.43
C PRO A 26 27.29 1.04 36.73
N LEU A 27 26.43 0.20 37.31
CA LEU A 27 25.08 -0.11 36.84
C LEU A 27 24.25 1.17 36.72
N GLY A 28 24.33 1.85 35.59
CA GLY A 28 23.37 2.87 35.20
C GLY A 28 22.04 2.20 34.82
N ASP A 29 20.94 2.98 34.90
CA ASP A 29 19.59 2.51 34.49
C ASP A 29 19.62 1.73 33.19
N PRO A 30 18.85 0.64 33.09
CA PRO A 30 18.85 -0.20 31.89
C PRO A 30 18.46 0.62 30.68
N ILE A 31 19.30 0.66 29.65
CA ILE A 31 19.02 1.33 28.38
C ILE A 31 17.92 0.54 27.66
N ILE A 32 16.72 1.10 27.63
CA ILE A 32 15.58 0.49 26.96
C ILE A 32 15.61 0.87 25.48
N VAL A 33 15.94 -0.10 24.62
CA VAL A 33 15.81 0.03 23.17
C VAL A 33 14.37 -0.26 22.74
N THR A 34 13.78 0.66 21.98
CA THR A 34 12.40 0.53 21.52
C THR A 34 12.29 0.09 20.08
N GLY A 35 13.34 0.28 19.30
CA GLY A 35 13.32 0.04 17.86
C GLY A 35 12.43 1.02 17.09
N ARG A 36 11.94 2.08 17.72
CA ARG A 36 11.11 3.11 17.07
C ARG A 36 11.99 4.22 16.54
N GLY A 37 11.49 4.90 15.47
CA GLY A 37 12.07 6.15 14.98
C GLY A 37 11.91 7.28 15.98
N LEU A 38 12.11 8.52 15.55
CA LEU A 38 11.79 9.69 16.35
C LEU A 38 10.30 9.73 16.67
N PRO A 39 9.91 10.32 17.82
CA PRO A 39 8.50 10.54 18.12
C PRO A 39 7.79 11.32 17.01
N PRO A 40 6.47 11.11 16.84
CA PRO A 40 5.67 11.95 15.96
C PRO A 40 5.87 13.43 16.30
N PRO A 41 5.84 14.34 15.32
CA PRO A 41 5.93 15.77 15.58
C PRO A 41 4.75 16.24 16.45
N ARG A 42 4.94 17.29 17.24
CA ARG A 42 3.85 17.94 17.99
C ARG A 42 2.72 18.40 17.08
N ALA A 43 3.04 18.75 15.82
CA ALA A 43 2.08 19.04 14.75
C ALA A 43 1.03 17.94 14.53
N ALA A 44 1.31 16.69 14.88
CA ALA A 44 0.37 15.58 14.74
C ALA A 44 -0.97 15.82 15.46
N ALA A 45 -0.97 16.67 16.49
CA ALA A 45 -2.19 17.09 17.18
C ALA A 45 -3.15 17.93 16.33
N ALA A 46 -2.66 18.52 15.25
CA ALA A 46 -3.41 19.35 14.30
C ALA A 46 -3.65 18.60 12.96
N HIS A 47 -3.43 17.29 12.91
CA HIS A 47 -3.66 16.46 11.73
C HIS A 47 -4.80 15.46 11.95
N ASP A 48 -5.54 15.17 10.91
CA ASP A 48 -6.51 14.06 10.91
C ASP A 48 -5.76 12.73 10.83
N ILE A 49 -5.74 12.00 11.96
CA ILE A 49 -4.99 10.75 12.11
C ILE A 49 -5.90 9.64 12.63
N ALA A 50 -5.99 8.55 11.87
CA ALA A 50 -6.55 7.28 12.34
C ALA A 50 -5.42 6.31 12.72
N THR A 51 -5.62 5.55 13.79
CA THR A 51 -4.65 4.58 14.28
C THR A 51 -5.29 3.21 14.40
N ILE A 52 -4.62 2.18 13.88
CA ILE A 52 -5.00 0.76 14.06
C ILE A 52 -3.94 0.15 14.96
N ASP A 53 -4.33 -0.30 16.14
CA ASP A 53 -3.42 -0.93 17.09
C ASP A 53 -3.20 -2.42 16.78
N ARG A 54 -2.17 -3.02 17.42
CA ARG A 54 -1.79 -4.41 17.22
C ARG A 54 -2.92 -5.37 17.55
N ALA A 55 -3.69 -5.12 18.59
CA ALA A 55 -4.80 -6.01 18.98
C ALA A 55 -5.80 -6.14 17.85
N ARG A 56 -6.20 -5.03 17.22
CA ARG A 56 -7.10 -5.01 16.07
C ARG A 56 -6.49 -5.68 14.83
N ILE A 57 -5.19 -5.44 14.56
CA ILE A 57 -4.48 -6.05 13.43
C ILE A 57 -4.52 -7.59 13.53
N LEU A 58 -4.27 -8.13 14.72
CA LEU A 58 -4.22 -9.58 14.98
C LEU A 58 -5.60 -10.26 15.02
N GLN A 59 -6.69 -9.50 15.17
CA GLN A 59 -8.07 -9.97 15.14
C GLN A 59 -8.70 -9.89 13.73
N SER A 60 -7.95 -9.49 12.72
CA SER A 60 -8.44 -9.51 11.33
C SER A 60 -8.73 -10.95 10.89
N ALA A 61 -9.93 -11.20 10.38
CA ALA A 61 -10.35 -12.52 9.91
C ALA A 61 -9.49 -13.05 8.76
N SER A 62 -9.10 -12.19 7.81
CA SER A 62 -8.22 -12.57 6.70
C SER A 62 -6.74 -12.65 7.12
N GLY A 63 -6.35 -11.89 8.16
CA GLY A 63 -4.98 -11.68 8.56
C GLY A 63 -4.11 -10.99 7.51
N ARG A 64 -4.69 -10.22 6.60
CA ARG A 64 -4.02 -9.51 5.52
C ARG A 64 -4.00 -8.01 5.75
N LEU A 65 -2.88 -7.38 5.42
CA LEU A 65 -2.70 -5.95 5.66
C LEU A 65 -3.72 -5.11 4.88
N GLU A 66 -3.97 -5.43 3.63
CA GLU A 66 -4.92 -4.70 2.79
C GLU A 66 -6.36 -4.73 3.34
N ASP A 67 -6.75 -5.79 4.02
CA ASP A 67 -8.07 -5.87 4.67
C ASP A 67 -8.11 -5.12 5.99
N VAL A 68 -7.01 -5.16 6.76
CA VAL A 68 -6.86 -4.34 7.98
C VAL A 68 -6.97 -2.85 7.66
N LEU A 69 -6.38 -2.41 6.54
CA LEU A 69 -6.44 -1.01 6.11
C LEU A 69 -7.87 -0.54 5.76
N ARG A 70 -8.75 -1.45 5.37
CA ARG A 70 -10.18 -1.15 5.12
C ARG A 70 -10.96 -0.74 6.36
N ASP A 71 -10.42 -0.92 7.55
CA ASP A 71 -11.03 -0.41 8.79
C ASP A 71 -11.00 1.12 8.87
N VAL A 72 -10.14 1.78 8.09
CA VAL A 72 -10.08 3.23 7.97
C VAL A 72 -10.92 3.65 6.77
N ALA A 73 -12.14 4.10 6.98
CA ALA A 73 -12.99 4.61 5.91
C ALA A 73 -12.33 5.78 5.18
N GLY A 74 -12.56 5.86 3.86
CA GLY A 74 -11.86 6.80 2.98
C GLY A 74 -10.50 6.30 2.47
N LEU A 75 -9.90 5.24 3.08
CA LEU A 75 -8.75 4.53 2.53
C LEU A 75 -9.23 3.36 1.67
N GLN A 76 -8.80 3.34 0.42
CA GLN A 76 -9.25 2.35 -0.56
C GLN A 76 -8.07 1.72 -1.29
N GLY A 77 -8.21 0.41 -1.58
CA GLY A 77 -7.43 -0.25 -2.63
C GLY A 77 -7.98 0.08 -4.02
N PHE A 78 -7.14 0.03 -5.03
CA PHE A 78 -7.57 0.21 -6.44
C PHE A 78 -8.60 -0.84 -6.88
N ARG A 79 -8.54 -2.06 -6.35
CA ARG A 79 -9.50 -3.14 -6.59
C ARG A 79 -10.10 -3.62 -5.28
N ARG A 80 -11.34 -4.10 -5.32
CA ARG A 80 -12.02 -4.73 -4.16
C ARG A 80 -11.46 -6.13 -3.83
N SER A 81 -10.67 -6.73 -4.72
CA SER A 81 -10.01 -8.02 -4.51
C SER A 81 -8.73 -7.86 -3.69
N ASP A 82 -8.45 -8.83 -2.83
CA ASP A 82 -7.22 -8.91 -2.05
C ASP A 82 -6.05 -9.56 -2.82
N SER A 83 -4.89 -9.68 -2.15
CA SER A 83 -3.67 -10.24 -2.73
C SER A 83 -3.73 -11.75 -3.03
N ARG A 84 -4.84 -12.45 -2.79
CA ARG A 84 -5.02 -13.85 -3.20
C ARG A 84 -5.48 -13.97 -4.66
N SER A 85 -6.25 -13.01 -5.17
CA SER A 85 -6.89 -13.07 -6.48
C SER A 85 -6.66 -11.85 -7.37
N ALA A 86 -6.35 -10.68 -6.79
CA ALA A 86 -6.06 -9.48 -7.57
C ALA A 86 -4.81 -9.64 -8.43
N ASN A 87 -4.76 -8.96 -9.57
CA ASN A 87 -3.49 -8.76 -10.27
C ASN A 87 -2.51 -8.00 -9.35
N ALA A 88 -1.29 -8.48 -9.21
CA ALA A 88 -0.29 -7.88 -8.34
C ALA A 88 -0.03 -6.39 -8.64
N THR A 89 -0.09 -5.99 -9.91
CA THR A 89 0.09 -4.59 -10.34
C THR A 89 -1.17 -3.73 -10.16
N SER A 90 -2.29 -4.29 -9.66
CA SER A 90 -3.51 -3.55 -9.34
C SER A 90 -3.68 -3.31 -7.82
N GLN A 91 -2.60 -3.43 -7.06
CA GLN A 91 -2.61 -3.26 -5.61
C GLN A 91 -1.97 -1.93 -5.22
N SER A 92 -2.75 -0.90 -5.22
CA SER A 92 -2.39 0.44 -4.74
C SER A 92 -3.35 0.92 -3.68
N ILE A 93 -3.00 2.00 -2.99
CA ILE A 93 -3.86 2.67 -2.00
C ILE A 93 -4.07 4.13 -2.36
N THR A 94 -5.26 4.63 -2.06
CA THR A 94 -5.63 6.03 -2.18
C THR A 94 -6.48 6.46 -0.99
N LEU A 95 -6.61 7.77 -0.79
CA LEU A 95 -7.39 8.39 0.27
C LEU A 95 -8.35 9.43 -0.35
N ARG A 96 -9.51 9.63 0.29
CA ARG A 96 -10.45 10.71 -0.01
C ARG A 96 -10.90 10.78 -1.48
N GLY A 97 -11.07 9.63 -2.11
CA GLY A 97 -11.66 9.54 -3.44
C GLY A 97 -10.85 10.17 -4.58
N LEU A 98 -9.53 10.25 -4.44
CA LEU A 98 -8.65 10.80 -5.50
C LEU A 98 -8.59 9.96 -6.79
N GLY A 99 -9.43 8.93 -6.89
CA GLY A 99 -9.53 8.03 -8.03
C GLY A 99 -8.62 6.81 -7.95
N GLY A 100 -9.07 5.74 -8.59
CA GLY A 100 -8.33 4.48 -8.70
C GLY A 100 -7.23 4.55 -9.76
N ASN A 101 -6.02 4.20 -9.38
CA ASN A 101 -4.90 3.96 -10.29
C ASN A 101 -4.07 2.78 -9.76
N ALA A 102 -3.38 2.08 -10.64
CA ALA A 102 -2.42 1.04 -10.27
C ALA A 102 -1.25 1.58 -9.42
N SER A 103 -0.91 2.86 -9.59
CA SER A 103 0.06 3.58 -8.75
C SER A 103 -0.61 4.23 -7.55
N SER A 104 -0.04 4.07 -6.36
CA SER A 104 -0.61 4.63 -5.13
C SER A 104 -0.60 6.15 -5.12
N ARG A 105 -1.67 6.75 -4.58
CA ARG A 105 -1.80 8.18 -4.27
C ARG A 105 -1.71 8.49 -2.77
N ALA A 106 -1.52 7.47 -1.95
CA ALA A 106 -1.08 7.56 -0.56
C ALA A 106 0.24 6.79 -0.41
N LEU A 107 1.13 7.27 0.44
CA LEU A 107 2.44 6.65 0.63
C LEU A 107 2.39 5.64 1.76
N LEU A 108 2.59 4.35 1.45
CA LEU A 108 2.79 3.30 2.44
C LEU A 108 4.26 3.24 2.86
N ILE A 109 4.50 3.29 4.16
CA ILE A 109 5.83 3.36 4.76
C ILE A 109 5.93 2.29 5.84
N LEU A 110 6.97 1.48 5.82
CA LEU A 110 7.29 0.52 6.89
C LEU A 110 8.61 0.91 7.53
N ASP A 111 8.58 1.25 8.82
CA ASP A 111 9.74 1.72 9.57
C ASP A 111 10.54 2.82 8.82
N GLY A 112 9.83 3.76 8.17
CA GLY A 112 10.40 4.86 7.39
C GLY A 112 10.79 4.53 5.94
N VAL A 113 10.68 3.27 5.52
CA VAL A 113 11.00 2.84 4.15
C VAL A 113 9.74 2.81 3.29
N PRO A 114 9.65 3.54 2.18
CA PRO A 114 8.54 3.46 1.22
C PRO A 114 8.39 2.04 0.65
N GLN A 115 7.17 1.54 0.55
CA GLN A 115 6.89 0.16 0.17
C GLN A 115 6.35 -0.01 -1.26
N ALA A 116 6.16 1.07 -1.99
CA ALA A 116 5.76 1.01 -3.40
C ALA A 116 6.85 0.38 -4.29
N ASP A 117 6.44 -0.40 -5.28
CA ASP A 117 7.35 -0.96 -6.28
C ASP A 117 8.08 0.15 -7.04
N PRO A 118 9.43 0.09 -7.19
CA PRO A 118 10.22 1.16 -7.82
C PRO A 118 9.87 1.42 -9.30
N PHE A 119 9.36 0.43 -10.04
CA PHE A 119 8.99 0.61 -11.44
C PHE A 119 7.55 1.10 -11.61
N GLY A 120 6.61 0.51 -10.86
CA GLY A 120 5.20 0.69 -11.15
C GLY A 120 4.35 1.32 -10.05
N GLY A 121 4.88 1.50 -8.83
CA GLY A 121 4.18 2.18 -7.74
C GLY A 121 3.10 1.36 -7.03
N TRP A 122 2.91 0.08 -7.38
CA TRP A 122 2.01 -0.82 -6.66
C TRP A 122 2.62 -1.32 -5.35
N ILE A 123 1.81 -1.88 -4.46
CA ILE A 123 2.24 -2.40 -3.17
C ILE A 123 2.20 -3.93 -3.19
N SER A 124 3.32 -4.56 -2.82
CA SER A 124 3.38 -6.02 -2.63
C SER A 124 2.93 -6.39 -1.22
N PHE A 125 1.61 -6.35 -0.93
CA PHE A 125 1.07 -6.64 0.40
C PHE A 125 1.56 -7.95 1.01
N PRO A 126 1.74 -9.07 0.27
CA PRO A 126 2.29 -10.30 0.84
C PRO A 126 3.70 -10.19 1.40
N ALA A 127 4.44 -9.12 1.10
CA ALA A 127 5.75 -8.85 1.69
C ALA A 127 5.66 -8.41 3.16
N ILE A 128 4.48 -7.96 3.62
CA ILE A 128 4.29 -7.35 4.94
C ILE A 128 3.35 -8.24 5.76
N ALA A 129 3.93 -9.18 6.51
CA ALA A 129 3.16 -10.02 7.43
C ALA A 129 2.60 -9.19 8.60
N THR A 130 1.31 -9.38 8.93
CA THR A 130 0.62 -8.61 9.98
C THR A 130 1.18 -8.88 11.37
N ASP A 131 1.72 -10.07 11.63
CA ASP A 131 2.27 -10.46 12.94
C ASP A 131 3.50 -9.64 13.34
N ARG A 132 4.24 -9.06 12.37
CA ARG A 132 5.37 -8.18 12.65
C ARG A 132 4.98 -6.73 12.93
N ILE A 133 3.71 -6.37 12.78
CA ILE A 133 3.23 -4.99 12.90
C ILE A 133 2.83 -4.68 14.35
N GLY A 134 3.35 -3.58 14.89
CA GLY A 134 2.96 -3.06 16.19
C GLY A 134 1.79 -2.07 16.09
N ARG A 135 1.82 -1.19 15.10
CA ARG A 135 0.81 -0.15 14.90
C ARG A 135 0.79 0.33 13.45
N ILE A 136 -0.38 0.76 12.99
CA ILE A 136 -0.54 1.47 11.72
C ILE A 136 -1.13 2.84 12.03
N ARG A 137 -0.53 3.89 11.45
CA ARG A 137 -1.03 5.26 11.54
C ARG A 137 -1.34 5.76 10.14
N VAL A 138 -2.57 6.18 9.91
CA VAL A 138 -3.04 6.77 8.66
C VAL A 138 -3.21 8.27 8.88
N THR A 139 -2.38 9.08 8.26
CA THR A 139 -2.52 10.54 8.24
C THR A 139 -3.18 10.94 6.94
N ARG A 140 -4.35 11.56 7.04
CA ARG A 140 -5.11 12.05 5.90
C ARG A 140 -4.70 13.46 5.52
N GLY A 141 -4.97 13.85 4.26
CA GLY A 141 -4.49 15.12 3.72
C GLY A 141 -3.02 15.08 3.29
N GLY A 142 -2.72 15.75 2.19
CA GLY A 142 -1.39 15.78 1.59
C GLY A 142 -0.39 16.64 2.34
N GLY A 143 0.78 16.82 1.72
CA GLY A 143 1.78 17.79 2.17
C GLY A 143 2.58 17.37 3.38
N SER A 144 2.79 16.08 3.58
CA SER A 144 3.74 15.64 4.61
C SER A 144 5.14 16.13 4.25
N ALA A 145 5.62 17.12 4.98
CA ALA A 145 6.99 17.61 4.83
C ALA A 145 8.01 16.49 5.03
N LEU A 146 7.76 15.59 5.98
CA LEU A 146 8.66 14.49 6.32
C LEU A 146 8.86 13.49 5.16
N TRP A 147 7.81 13.18 4.39
CA TRP A 147 7.83 12.04 3.50
C TRP A 147 7.95 12.37 2.01
N GLY A 148 7.74 13.63 1.64
CA GLY A 148 7.93 14.14 0.28
C GLY A 148 7.07 13.44 -0.78
N PRO A 149 7.64 13.11 -1.95
CA PRO A 149 6.89 12.60 -3.09
C PRO A 149 6.18 11.28 -2.80
N GLY A 150 4.94 11.17 -3.27
CA GLY A 150 4.06 10.02 -3.05
C GLY A 150 3.09 10.18 -1.87
N ALA A 151 3.37 11.04 -0.90
CA ALA A 151 2.42 11.42 0.16
C ALA A 151 1.38 12.44 -0.37
N LEU A 152 0.75 12.11 -1.51
CA LEU A 152 -0.16 13.01 -2.23
C LEU A 152 -1.46 13.22 -1.44
N GLY A 153 -2.21 12.16 -1.17
CA GLY A 153 -3.45 12.19 -0.38
C GLY A 153 -3.25 11.90 1.11
N GLY A 154 -2.03 11.54 1.52
CA GLY A 154 -1.68 11.19 2.89
C GLY A 154 -0.63 10.09 2.99
N THR A 155 -0.42 9.61 4.22
CA THR A 155 0.54 8.54 4.53
C THR A 155 -0.11 7.40 5.31
N VAL A 156 0.36 6.19 5.08
CA VAL A 156 0.09 4.99 5.88
C VAL A 156 1.42 4.54 6.47
N GLU A 157 1.65 4.85 7.72
CA GLU A 157 2.89 4.55 8.42
C GLU A 157 2.71 3.28 9.26
N ILE A 158 3.51 2.26 8.96
CA ILE A 158 3.53 0.98 9.66
C ILE A 158 4.78 0.95 10.54
N GLU A 159 4.58 0.75 11.83
CA GLU A 159 5.65 0.54 12.79
C GLU A 159 5.76 -0.96 13.10
N SER A 160 6.96 -1.51 13.01
CA SER A 160 7.22 -2.89 13.46
C SER A 160 6.99 -3.01 14.97
N ALA A 161 6.52 -4.18 15.41
CA ALA A 161 6.29 -4.49 16.80
C ALA A 161 7.58 -4.30 17.63
N ALA A 162 7.44 -3.69 18.79
CA ALA A 162 8.50 -3.51 19.79
C ALA A 162 8.56 -4.73 20.74
N PRO A 163 9.61 -4.90 21.52
CA PRO A 163 9.70 -6.03 22.47
C PRO A 163 8.50 -6.18 23.40
N GLY A 164 7.91 -5.08 23.85
CA GLY A 164 6.71 -5.11 24.72
C GLY A 164 5.43 -5.55 24.00
N ASP A 165 5.45 -5.63 22.67
CA ASP A 165 4.33 -6.05 21.84
C ASP A 165 4.40 -7.55 21.45
N LEU A 166 5.50 -8.24 21.75
CA LEU A 166 5.82 -9.57 21.26
C LEU A 166 6.04 -10.56 22.39
N ASP A 167 5.50 -11.76 22.22
CA ASP A 167 5.92 -12.93 22.98
C ASP A 167 7.30 -13.42 22.44
N PRO A 168 8.13 -14.11 23.25
CA PRO A 168 9.40 -14.68 22.79
C PRO A 168 9.24 -15.57 21.57
N ILE A 169 8.16 -16.33 21.52
CA ILE A 169 7.74 -17.18 20.39
C ILE A 169 6.24 -16.92 20.17
N ASP A 170 5.86 -16.62 18.94
CA ASP A 170 4.44 -16.59 18.48
C ASP A 170 4.36 -17.40 17.19
N ALA A 171 3.47 -18.37 17.14
CA ALA A 171 3.22 -19.15 15.93
C ALA A 171 1.73 -19.38 15.74
N ARG A 172 1.26 -19.20 14.51
CA ARG A 172 -0.14 -19.39 14.11
C ARG A 172 -0.19 -20.27 12.88
N LEU A 173 -0.96 -21.33 12.98
CA LEU A 173 -1.17 -22.28 11.90
C LEU A 173 -2.67 -22.36 11.63
N ALA A 174 -3.08 -22.12 10.40
CA ALA A 174 -4.49 -22.17 10.02
C ALA A 174 -4.71 -23.01 8.77
N ILE A 175 -5.82 -23.72 8.75
CA ILE A 175 -6.40 -24.40 7.60
C ILE A 175 -7.76 -23.79 7.30
N GLY A 176 -8.10 -23.67 6.03
CA GLY A 176 -9.33 -22.99 5.64
C GLY A 176 -9.99 -23.55 4.39
N SER A 177 -11.10 -22.93 4.01
CA SER A 177 -11.87 -23.25 2.81
C SER A 177 -10.97 -23.35 1.57
N ARG A 178 -11.32 -24.21 0.63
CA ARG A 178 -10.62 -24.39 -0.65
C ARG A 178 -9.15 -24.79 -0.51
N ASN A 179 -8.88 -25.70 0.43
CA ASN A 179 -7.54 -26.19 0.76
C ASN A 179 -6.53 -25.07 1.09
N SER A 180 -7.04 -23.98 1.67
CA SER A 180 -6.19 -22.88 2.08
C SER A 180 -5.41 -23.22 3.35
N ARG A 181 -4.16 -22.82 3.40
CA ARG A 181 -3.24 -22.98 4.52
C ARG A 181 -2.53 -21.66 4.77
N ASP A 182 -2.43 -21.28 6.02
CA ASP A 182 -1.75 -20.06 6.47
C ASP A 182 -0.88 -20.43 7.67
N ALA A 183 0.39 -20.05 7.62
CA ALA A 183 1.33 -20.25 8.72
C ALA A 183 2.09 -18.94 8.92
N ARG A 184 2.11 -18.45 10.15
CA ARG A 184 2.83 -17.23 10.54
C ARG A 184 3.57 -17.48 11.83
N GLY A 185 4.68 -16.80 12.01
CA GLY A 185 5.39 -16.89 13.27
C GLY A 185 6.43 -15.81 13.43
N SER A 186 6.75 -15.55 14.67
CA SER A 186 7.84 -14.67 15.06
C SER A 186 8.60 -15.26 16.24
N LEU A 187 9.89 -14.98 16.24
CA LEU A 187 10.83 -15.31 17.32
C LEU A 187 11.47 -13.99 17.77
N MET A 188 11.50 -13.75 19.07
CA MET A 188 12.17 -12.61 19.67
C MET A 188 13.23 -13.06 20.66
N LEU A 189 14.43 -12.55 20.47
CA LEU A 189 15.54 -12.72 21.41
C LEU A 189 15.92 -11.34 21.96
N MET A 190 15.93 -11.20 23.27
CA MET A 190 16.28 -9.95 23.93
C MET A 190 17.48 -10.17 24.86
N ARG A 191 18.45 -9.25 24.82
CA ARG A 191 19.61 -9.27 25.68
C ARG A 191 20.00 -7.85 26.07
N ARG A 192 19.88 -7.52 27.37
CA ARG A 192 20.23 -6.20 27.93
C ARG A 192 19.67 -5.04 27.09
N SER A 193 20.51 -4.39 26.31
CA SER A 193 20.20 -3.22 25.47
C SER A 193 20.05 -3.54 23.98
N SER A 194 19.67 -4.77 23.64
CA SER A 194 19.53 -5.22 22.26
C SER A 194 18.39 -6.22 22.12
N PHE A 195 17.76 -6.27 20.96
CA PHE A 195 16.86 -7.36 20.59
C PHE A 195 16.97 -7.71 19.12
N ILE A 196 16.63 -8.94 18.81
CA ILE A 196 16.49 -9.44 17.44
C ILE A 196 15.11 -10.07 17.32
N THR A 197 14.39 -9.76 16.24
CA THR A 197 13.18 -10.46 15.87
C THR A 197 13.36 -11.11 14.51
N ALA A 198 12.90 -12.34 14.37
CA ALA A 198 12.75 -13.02 13.10
C ALA A 198 11.27 -13.36 12.91
N SER A 199 10.70 -13.05 11.77
CA SER A 199 9.30 -13.33 11.45
C SER A 199 9.17 -13.96 10.07
N GLY A 200 8.16 -14.81 9.89
CA GLY A 200 7.86 -15.46 8.63
C GLY A 200 6.36 -15.65 8.44
N ALA A 201 5.93 -15.63 7.19
CA ALA A 201 4.56 -15.94 6.81
C ALA A 201 4.55 -16.81 5.54
N PHE A 202 3.67 -17.78 5.52
CA PHE A 202 3.38 -18.65 4.39
C PHE A 202 1.87 -18.74 4.21
N ALA A 203 1.38 -18.52 3.00
CA ALA A 203 -0.02 -18.68 2.64
C ALA A 203 -0.14 -19.39 1.29
N THR A 204 -1.05 -20.35 1.18
CA THR A 204 -1.36 -21.06 -0.06
C THR A 204 -2.81 -21.48 -0.09
N GLY A 205 -3.37 -21.70 -1.26
CA GLY A 205 -4.73 -22.20 -1.44
C GLY A 205 -5.05 -22.41 -2.91
N ASN A 206 -6.09 -23.23 -3.16
CA ASN A 206 -6.60 -23.45 -4.52
C ASN A 206 -7.32 -22.20 -5.07
N GLY A 207 -7.63 -21.22 -4.19
CA GLY A 207 -8.39 -20.04 -4.56
C GLY A 207 -9.85 -20.34 -4.92
N PHE A 208 -10.44 -19.48 -5.71
CA PHE A 208 -11.83 -19.58 -6.17
C PHE A 208 -11.89 -19.13 -7.63
N ILE A 209 -12.99 -19.41 -8.32
CA ILE A 209 -13.21 -18.93 -9.70
C ILE A 209 -13.60 -17.45 -9.64
N PRO A 210 -12.75 -16.52 -10.13
CA PRO A 210 -13.01 -15.09 -10.02
C PRO A 210 -14.23 -14.62 -10.84
N ILE A 211 -14.59 -15.33 -11.90
CA ILE A 211 -15.75 -14.98 -12.72
C ILE A 211 -17.05 -15.43 -12.02
N VAL A 212 -18.06 -14.55 -12.01
CA VAL A 212 -19.38 -14.87 -11.44
C VAL A 212 -20.05 -15.99 -12.22
N ALA A 213 -20.88 -16.81 -11.55
CA ALA A 213 -21.45 -18.04 -12.14
C ALA A 213 -22.16 -17.81 -13.47
N ALA A 214 -22.89 -16.70 -13.61
CA ALA A 214 -23.63 -16.35 -14.82
C ALA A 214 -22.75 -16.06 -16.05
N ASN A 215 -21.47 -15.73 -15.85
CA ASN A 215 -20.52 -15.40 -16.92
C ASN A 215 -19.45 -16.47 -17.16
N ARG A 216 -19.47 -17.59 -16.40
CA ARG A 216 -18.44 -18.63 -16.50
C ARG A 216 -18.53 -19.45 -17.79
N GLY A 217 -17.35 -19.78 -18.29
CA GLY A 217 -17.18 -20.79 -19.35
C GLY A 217 -16.18 -21.88 -18.93
N PRO A 218 -15.93 -22.87 -19.80
CA PRO A 218 -15.02 -23.99 -19.51
C PRO A 218 -13.57 -23.61 -19.19
N ALA A 219 -13.09 -22.46 -19.70
CA ALA A 219 -11.73 -21.98 -19.45
C ALA A 219 -11.56 -21.31 -18.06
N ASP A 220 -12.67 -21.03 -17.35
CA ASP A 220 -12.62 -20.40 -16.02
C ASP A 220 -12.38 -21.46 -14.93
N HIS A 221 -11.29 -21.36 -14.22
CA HIS A 221 -10.93 -22.27 -13.15
C HIS A 221 -10.59 -21.51 -11.86
N ALA A 222 -10.33 -22.22 -10.78
CA ALA A 222 -9.92 -21.61 -9.52
C ALA A 222 -8.57 -20.89 -9.68
N ALA A 223 -8.39 -19.79 -8.97
CA ALA A 223 -7.22 -18.92 -8.99
C ALA A 223 -6.26 -19.29 -7.83
N PRO A 224 -5.35 -20.27 -7.99
CA PRO A 224 -4.46 -20.69 -6.91
C PRO A 224 -3.42 -19.61 -6.58
N TYR A 225 -3.00 -19.60 -5.31
CA TYR A 225 -1.97 -18.70 -4.84
C TYR A 225 -0.98 -19.41 -3.91
N ARG A 226 0.26 -18.89 -3.88
CA ARG A 226 1.30 -19.27 -2.93
C ARG A 226 2.17 -18.06 -2.62
N GLN A 227 2.21 -17.67 -1.35
CA GLN A 227 2.87 -16.47 -0.87
C GLN A 227 3.77 -16.81 0.32
N VAL A 228 4.99 -16.29 0.30
CA VAL A 228 5.97 -16.48 1.38
C VAL A 228 6.63 -15.14 1.65
N SER A 229 6.79 -14.78 2.90
CA SER A 229 7.62 -13.64 3.31
C SER A 229 8.37 -13.95 4.59
N GLY A 230 9.49 -13.24 4.77
CA GLY A 230 10.29 -13.34 5.98
C GLY A 230 11.00 -12.02 6.25
N ALA A 231 11.24 -11.73 7.52
CA ALA A 231 11.97 -10.55 7.94
C ALA A 231 12.80 -10.82 9.19
N VAL A 232 13.96 -10.18 9.25
CA VAL A 232 14.82 -10.13 10.43
C VAL A 232 15.04 -8.66 10.77
N ARG A 233 14.88 -8.33 12.04
CA ARG A 233 15.13 -7.00 12.57
C ARG A 233 16.04 -7.10 13.80
N ALA A 234 17.11 -6.32 13.82
CA ALA A 234 18.02 -6.20 14.93
C ALA A 234 18.04 -4.75 15.42
N VAL A 235 17.98 -4.56 16.72
CA VAL A 235 18.04 -3.24 17.35
C VAL A 235 19.01 -3.32 18.50
N THR A 236 19.94 -2.37 18.57
CA THR A 236 20.93 -2.31 19.64
C THR A 236 21.24 -0.86 20.05
N ALA A 237 21.46 -0.63 21.32
CA ALA A 237 22.04 0.62 21.77
C ALA A 237 23.55 0.66 21.41
N LEU A 238 23.98 1.78 20.82
CA LEU A 238 25.40 2.10 20.58
C LEU A 238 25.97 2.99 21.69
N GLY A 239 25.12 3.47 22.60
CA GLY A 239 25.43 4.33 23.71
C GLY A 239 24.16 4.73 24.46
N PRO A 240 24.26 5.61 25.48
CA PRO A 240 23.12 5.97 26.34
C PRO A 240 21.94 6.58 25.57
N ALA A 241 22.21 7.29 24.47
CA ALA A 241 21.21 8.05 23.72
C ALA A 241 21.18 7.69 22.23
N THR A 242 21.88 6.65 21.78
CA THR A 242 21.94 6.30 20.35
C THR A 242 21.55 4.85 20.15
N GLU A 243 20.65 4.61 19.21
CA GLU A 243 20.12 3.30 18.85
C GLU A 243 20.39 3.02 17.37
N LEU A 244 20.91 1.83 17.07
CA LEU A 244 21.03 1.29 15.69
C LEU A 244 19.90 0.28 15.45
N GLN A 245 19.23 0.42 14.33
CA GLN A 245 18.20 -0.48 13.84
C GLN A 245 18.61 -1.02 12.48
N ALA A 246 18.56 -2.33 12.28
CA ALA A 246 18.79 -2.99 11.01
C ALA A 246 17.60 -3.86 10.65
N ASN A 247 17.12 -3.78 9.40
CA ASN A 247 16.03 -4.60 8.90
C ASN A 247 16.44 -5.25 7.58
N LEU A 248 16.07 -6.52 7.42
CA LEU A 248 16.15 -7.26 6.17
C LEU A 248 14.86 -8.03 5.98
N SER A 249 14.24 -7.93 4.82
CA SER A 249 13.04 -8.69 4.48
C SER A 249 13.08 -9.20 3.06
N ALA A 250 12.41 -10.33 2.82
CA ALA A 250 12.27 -10.93 1.51
C ALA A 250 10.87 -11.53 1.34
N PHE A 251 10.40 -11.58 0.09
CA PHE A 251 9.12 -12.21 -0.22
C PHE A 251 9.15 -12.92 -1.57
N ASN A 252 8.23 -13.88 -1.74
CA ASN A 252 7.89 -14.53 -3.01
C ASN A 252 6.38 -14.69 -3.07
N ASP A 253 5.78 -14.20 -4.14
CA ASP A 253 4.35 -14.20 -4.38
C ASP A 253 4.07 -14.82 -5.75
N ARG A 254 3.25 -15.84 -5.79
CA ARG A 254 2.80 -16.52 -7.01
C ARG A 254 1.29 -16.66 -6.96
N ARG A 255 0.62 -16.26 -8.01
CA ARG A 255 -0.83 -16.37 -8.16
C ARG A 255 -1.22 -16.53 -9.61
N ASN A 256 -2.32 -17.25 -9.84
CA ASN A 256 -3.02 -17.28 -11.12
C ASN A 256 -4.31 -16.46 -10.97
N ARG A 257 -4.90 -16.02 -12.06
CA ARG A 257 -6.14 -15.22 -12.06
C ARG A 257 -7.37 -16.04 -12.49
N GLY A 258 -7.30 -17.37 -12.44
CA GLY A 258 -8.41 -18.26 -12.73
C GLY A 258 -8.65 -18.52 -14.20
N ILE A 259 -7.64 -18.31 -15.03
CA ILE A 259 -7.62 -18.62 -16.48
C ILE A 259 -6.18 -19.04 -16.80
N ASP A 260 -5.99 -19.98 -17.74
CA ASP A 260 -4.66 -20.33 -18.22
C ASP A 260 -3.95 -19.11 -18.82
N HIS A 261 -2.64 -19.08 -18.73
CA HIS A 261 -1.81 -17.97 -19.20
C HIS A 261 -2.07 -16.62 -18.48
N THR A 262 -2.45 -16.67 -17.18
CA THR A 262 -2.61 -15.47 -16.35
C THR A 262 -1.79 -15.51 -15.07
N ASP A 263 -0.68 -16.23 -15.11
CA ASP A 263 0.24 -16.33 -13.96
C ASP A 263 0.91 -15.01 -13.64
N ASN A 264 1.00 -14.71 -12.34
CA ASN A 264 1.78 -13.61 -11.78
C ASN A 264 2.83 -14.14 -10.81
N ARG A 265 4.03 -13.60 -10.88
CA ARG A 265 5.15 -13.92 -9.98
C ARG A 265 5.84 -12.65 -9.55
N GLY A 266 5.88 -12.40 -8.24
CA GLY A 266 6.60 -11.28 -7.64
C GLY A 266 7.58 -11.77 -6.59
N HIS A 267 8.80 -11.25 -6.55
CA HIS A 267 9.73 -11.49 -5.46
C HIS A 267 10.63 -10.27 -5.24
N GLY A 268 11.12 -10.13 -4.04
CA GLY A 268 12.00 -9.02 -3.69
C GLY A 268 12.72 -9.19 -2.37
N VAL A 269 13.71 -8.34 -2.20
CA VAL A 269 14.50 -8.18 -0.97
C VAL A 269 14.61 -6.70 -0.68
N ASP A 270 14.33 -6.31 0.57
CA ASP A 270 14.45 -4.95 1.07
C ASP A 270 15.38 -4.97 2.30
N GLY A 271 16.31 -4.02 2.37
CA GLY A 271 17.21 -3.83 3.51
C GLY A 271 17.25 -2.37 3.95
N SER A 272 17.37 -2.12 5.26
CA SER A 272 17.54 -0.77 5.79
C SER A 272 18.40 -0.74 7.05
N LEU A 273 19.08 0.39 7.24
CA LEU A 273 19.80 0.74 8.46
C LEU A 273 19.33 2.10 8.93
N ARG A 274 19.04 2.22 10.24
CA ARG A 274 18.66 3.48 10.86
C ARG A 274 19.48 3.71 12.13
N LEU A 275 19.96 4.92 12.28
CA LEU A 275 20.51 5.45 13.53
C LEU A 275 19.50 6.44 14.12
N VAL A 276 19.25 6.36 15.43
CA VAL A 276 18.34 7.27 16.14
C VAL A 276 19.06 7.81 17.37
N GLY A 277 19.20 9.13 17.42
CA GLY A 277 19.71 9.85 18.58
C GLY A 277 18.55 10.41 19.42
N LYS A 278 18.56 10.13 20.73
CA LYS A 278 17.48 10.47 21.69
C LYS A 278 17.91 11.49 22.75
N GLY A 279 19.03 12.17 22.56
CA GLY A 279 19.56 13.19 23.48
C GLY A 279 18.80 14.53 23.43
N ALA A 280 19.45 15.60 23.91
CA ALA A 280 18.91 16.97 23.86
C ALA A 280 18.61 17.41 22.41
N LEU A 281 19.48 17.08 21.47
CA LEU A 281 19.21 17.11 20.05
C LEU A 281 18.79 15.72 19.62
N ARG A 282 17.56 15.58 19.15
CA ARG A 282 17.05 14.33 18.61
C ARG A 282 17.31 14.28 17.12
N TRP A 283 17.73 13.14 16.60
CA TRP A 283 18.01 12.99 15.19
C TRP A 283 17.79 11.56 14.72
N SER A 284 17.53 11.39 13.43
CA SER A 284 17.43 10.09 12.79
C SER A 284 18.13 10.14 11.44
N LEU A 285 18.84 9.06 11.09
CA LEU A 285 19.46 8.85 9.80
C LEU A 285 19.12 7.46 9.31
N LEU A 286 18.41 7.36 8.20
CA LEU A 286 17.94 6.12 7.57
C LEU A 286 18.57 5.99 6.18
N GLY A 287 19.12 4.81 5.87
CA GLY A 287 19.46 4.39 4.52
C GLY A 287 18.75 3.08 4.18
N TYR A 288 18.30 2.91 2.94
CA TYR A 288 17.62 1.69 2.50
C TYR A 288 17.90 1.33 1.06
N GLY A 289 17.74 0.04 0.73
CA GLY A 289 17.81 -0.51 -0.61
C GLY A 289 16.74 -1.56 -0.86
N GLN A 290 16.22 -1.59 -2.08
CA GLN A 290 15.16 -2.50 -2.53
C GLN A 290 15.53 -3.09 -3.87
N LYS A 291 15.38 -4.40 -4.03
CA LYS A 291 15.54 -5.09 -5.30
C LYS A 291 14.33 -5.98 -5.53
N ARG A 292 13.62 -5.74 -6.60
CA ARG A 292 12.38 -6.44 -6.90
C ARG A 292 12.36 -6.97 -8.33
N ARG A 293 11.59 -8.01 -8.55
CA ARG A 293 11.33 -8.57 -9.87
C ARG A 293 9.89 -9.06 -9.91
N PHE A 294 9.20 -8.66 -10.96
CA PHE A 294 7.84 -9.08 -11.25
C PHE A 294 7.81 -9.76 -12.63
N ALA A 295 6.86 -10.67 -12.83
CA ALA A 295 6.52 -11.27 -14.11
C ALA A 295 5.02 -11.55 -14.15
N SER A 296 4.40 -11.41 -15.31
CA SER A 296 2.96 -11.61 -15.50
C SER A 296 2.65 -12.05 -16.90
N GLN A 297 1.70 -12.97 -17.04
CA GLN A 297 1.13 -13.36 -18.32
C GLN A 297 -0.28 -12.77 -18.49
N SER A 298 -0.69 -12.54 -19.72
CA SER A 298 -2.04 -12.11 -20.07
C SER A 298 -2.58 -12.92 -21.22
N ALA A 299 -3.82 -13.37 -21.08
CA ALA A 299 -4.54 -14.14 -22.07
C ALA A 299 -5.68 -13.34 -22.72
N ALA A 300 -5.96 -13.61 -23.97
CA ALA A 300 -7.25 -13.36 -24.59
C ALA A 300 -8.15 -14.59 -24.36
N ILE A 301 -9.43 -14.34 -24.16
CA ILE A 301 -10.44 -15.37 -24.00
C ILE A 301 -11.46 -15.25 -25.13
N ASN A 302 -11.92 -16.37 -25.67
CA ASN A 302 -12.92 -16.35 -26.74
C ASN A 302 -14.33 -16.01 -26.18
N ALA A 303 -15.27 -15.67 -27.06
CA ALA A 303 -16.60 -15.21 -26.68
C ALA A 303 -17.38 -16.19 -25.79
N GLY A 304 -17.21 -17.49 -26.00
CA GLY A 304 -17.84 -18.52 -25.15
C GLY A 304 -17.06 -18.89 -23.91
N ARG A 305 -15.93 -18.23 -23.63
CA ARG A 305 -15.01 -18.55 -22.53
C ARG A 305 -14.63 -20.03 -22.46
N SER A 306 -14.53 -20.68 -23.62
CA SER A 306 -14.18 -22.10 -23.72
C SER A 306 -12.69 -22.35 -23.86
N ASP A 307 -11.93 -21.32 -24.27
CA ASP A 307 -10.48 -21.42 -24.50
C ASP A 307 -9.80 -20.07 -24.25
N SER A 308 -8.54 -20.11 -23.86
CA SER A 308 -7.68 -18.95 -23.61
C SER A 308 -6.39 -19.04 -24.42
N THR A 309 -5.94 -17.90 -24.93
CA THR A 309 -4.72 -17.80 -25.73
C THR A 309 -3.77 -16.79 -25.12
N LEU A 310 -2.50 -17.15 -24.95
CA LEU A 310 -1.46 -16.22 -24.49
C LEU A 310 -1.27 -15.09 -25.50
N ILE A 311 -1.38 -13.84 -25.03
CA ILE A 311 -1.21 -12.64 -25.87
C ILE A 311 -0.04 -11.76 -25.46
N LEU A 312 0.39 -11.89 -24.20
CA LEU A 312 1.48 -11.12 -23.62
C LEU A 312 2.17 -11.95 -22.54
N ASP A 313 3.47 -12.10 -22.64
CA ASP A 313 4.34 -12.61 -21.58
C ASP A 313 5.29 -11.49 -21.13
N GLN A 314 4.94 -10.82 -20.03
CA GLN A 314 5.82 -9.91 -19.32
C GLN A 314 6.78 -10.75 -18.47
N TYR A 315 7.79 -11.36 -19.11
CA TYR A 315 8.64 -12.36 -18.48
C TYR A 315 9.58 -11.80 -17.39
N ALA A 316 9.81 -10.48 -17.38
CA ALA A 316 10.58 -9.83 -16.33
C ALA A 316 10.31 -8.32 -16.22
N VAL A 317 10.12 -7.85 -14.99
CA VAL A 317 10.13 -6.44 -14.61
C VAL A 317 11.15 -6.28 -13.47
N PRO A 318 12.46 -6.21 -13.78
CA PRO A 318 13.45 -5.90 -12.77
C PRO A 318 13.34 -4.44 -12.36
N SER A 319 13.35 -4.19 -11.04
CA SER A 319 13.36 -2.84 -10.48
C SER A 319 14.27 -2.77 -9.26
N THR A 320 14.86 -1.60 -9.05
CA THR A 320 15.68 -1.28 -7.87
C THR A 320 15.30 0.10 -7.37
N GLY A 321 15.22 0.22 -6.06
CA GLY A 321 15.06 1.48 -5.35
C GLY A 321 16.11 1.60 -4.25
N TRP A 322 16.58 2.79 -3.99
CA TRP A 322 17.39 3.09 -2.82
C TRP A 322 17.17 4.54 -2.40
N GLY A 323 17.41 4.81 -1.14
CA GLY A 323 17.25 6.15 -0.63
C GLY A 323 17.87 6.34 0.74
N ALA A 324 17.91 7.59 1.13
CA ALA A 324 18.31 8.01 2.46
C ALA A 324 17.38 9.12 2.95
N HIS A 325 17.16 9.17 4.27
CA HIS A 325 16.39 10.20 4.93
C HIS A 325 17.09 10.57 6.24
N GLY A 326 17.24 11.85 6.48
CA GLY A 326 17.82 12.36 7.72
C GLY A 326 16.99 13.51 8.25
N ASP A 327 16.73 13.53 9.54
CA ASP A 327 16.05 14.61 10.23
C ASP A 327 16.61 14.87 11.61
N VAL A 328 16.52 16.12 12.02
CA VAL A 328 16.97 16.65 13.31
C VAL A 328 15.82 17.40 13.96
N VAL A 329 15.58 17.15 15.24
CA VAL A 329 14.53 17.78 16.03
C VAL A 329 15.12 18.47 17.25
N ARG A 330 14.83 19.75 17.40
CA ARG A 330 15.14 20.55 18.59
C ARG A 330 13.86 21.00 19.27
N LEU A 331 13.79 20.77 20.57
CA LEU A 331 12.76 21.30 21.44
C LEU A 331 13.32 22.52 22.20
N SER A 332 12.62 23.62 22.17
CA SER A 332 12.97 24.85 22.92
C SER A 332 11.69 25.39 23.54
N GLY A 333 11.42 24.97 24.80
CA GLY A 333 10.14 25.28 25.47
C GLY A 333 8.94 24.74 24.63
N ASP A 334 8.09 25.66 24.22
CA ASP A 334 6.87 25.39 23.47
C ASP A 334 7.11 25.21 21.98
N LEU A 335 8.30 25.55 21.49
CA LEU A 335 8.66 25.42 20.07
C LEU A 335 9.36 24.09 19.80
N GLU A 336 8.84 23.34 18.82
CA GLU A 336 9.53 22.22 18.17
C GLU A 336 9.97 22.68 16.77
N LEU A 337 11.27 22.55 16.48
CA LEU A 337 11.83 22.74 15.15
C LEU A 337 12.36 21.42 14.64
N ARG A 338 11.95 21.04 13.42
CA ARG A 338 12.44 19.86 12.72
C ARG A 338 12.94 20.26 11.36
N LEU A 339 14.17 19.86 11.04
CA LEU A 339 14.81 20.06 9.76
C LEU A 339 15.25 18.73 9.20
N GLY A 340 15.15 18.53 7.90
CA GLY A 340 15.61 17.31 7.31
C GLY A 340 15.76 17.37 5.80
N ALA A 341 16.34 16.29 5.28
CA ALA A 341 16.53 16.08 3.86
C ALA A 341 16.43 14.59 3.53
N ASP A 342 16.06 14.30 2.30
CA ASP A 342 16.03 12.94 1.78
C ASP A 342 16.37 12.89 0.30
N LEU A 343 16.69 11.69 -0.12
CA LEU A 343 16.84 11.35 -1.53
C LEU A 343 16.20 9.99 -1.79
N ARG A 344 15.68 9.82 -3.00
CA ARG A 344 15.05 8.59 -3.45
C ARG A 344 15.36 8.36 -4.92
N ALA A 345 16.05 7.26 -5.25
CA ALA A 345 16.38 6.88 -6.60
C ALA A 345 15.70 5.55 -6.95
N VAL A 346 15.11 5.49 -8.13
CA VAL A 346 14.49 4.28 -8.66
C VAL A 346 14.93 4.05 -10.10
N ARG A 347 15.05 2.78 -10.46
CA ARG A 347 15.32 2.31 -11.81
C ARG A 347 14.50 1.07 -12.07
N GLY A 348 13.93 0.96 -13.26
CA GLY A 348 13.19 -0.25 -13.64
C GLY A 348 12.87 -0.28 -15.12
N GLU A 349 12.59 -1.47 -15.60
CA GLU A 349 12.15 -1.71 -16.97
C GLU A 349 11.23 -2.92 -17.03
N THR A 350 10.33 -2.93 -18.01
CA THR A 350 9.57 -4.12 -18.41
C THR A 350 10.25 -4.79 -19.59
N ARG A 351 10.21 -6.12 -19.61
CA ARG A 351 10.66 -6.98 -20.72
C ARG A 351 9.54 -7.92 -21.09
N GLU A 352 9.09 -7.85 -22.33
CA GLU A 352 7.86 -8.51 -22.79
C GLU A 352 8.05 -9.23 -24.12
N PHE A 353 7.44 -10.41 -24.23
CA PHE A 353 7.06 -11.02 -25.51
C PHE A 353 5.58 -10.74 -25.77
N TYR A 354 5.24 -10.32 -26.98
CA TYR A 354 3.87 -9.96 -27.31
C TYR A 354 3.56 -10.20 -28.79
N GLN A 355 2.27 -10.03 -29.15
CA GLN A 355 1.74 -10.34 -30.46
C GLN A 355 2.01 -11.80 -30.85
N TYR A 356 1.18 -12.68 -30.28
CA TYR A 356 1.25 -14.11 -30.52
C TYR A 356 0.48 -14.47 -31.81
N VAL A 357 1.08 -15.33 -32.63
CA VAL A 357 0.49 -15.92 -33.84
C VAL A 357 0.71 -17.43 -33.75
N ALA A 358 -0.35 -18.22 -33.86
CA ALA A 358 -0.30 -19.67 -33.70
C ALA A 358 0.47 -20.14 -32.45
N GLY A 359 0.23 -19.48 -31.30
CA GLY A 359 0.85 -19.81 -30.00
C GLY A 359 2.30 -19.35 -29.83
N SER A 360 2.90 -18.73 -30.86
CA SER A 360 4.28 -18.22 -30.78
C SER A 360 4.34 -16.70 -30.77
N ALA A 361 5.15 -16.14 -29.86
CA ALA A 361 5.40 -14.71 -29.86
C ALA A 361 6.12 -14.28 -31.15
N THR A 362 5.77 -13.14 -31.70
CA THR A 362 6.42 -12.57 -32.88
C THR A 362 7.25 -11.33 -32.58
N ARG A 363 7.05 -10.70 -31.43
CA ARG A 363 7.69 -9.43 -31.05
C ARG A 363 8.19 -9.44 -29.61
N ARG A 364 9.22 -8.68 -29.36
CA ARG A 364 9.70 -8.37 -28.01
C ARG A 364 9.74 -6.86 -27.78
N ARG A 365 9.57 -6.48 -26.51
CA ARG A 365 9.58 -5.08 -26.05
C ARG A 365 10.43 -4.94 -24.79
N VAL A 366 11.14 -3.81 -24.69
CA VAL A 366 11.78 -3.33 -23.47
C VAL A 366 11.42 -1.86 -23.29
N ALA A 367 10.88 -1.50 -22.13
CA ALA A 367 10.51 -0.12 -21.82
C ALA A 367 10.83 0.20 -20.35
N GLY A 368 11.39 1.38 -20.08
CA GLY A 368 11.76 1.78 -18.73
C GLY A 368 12.67 3.00 -18.70
N GLY A 369 13.25 3.25 -17.54
CA GLY A 369 14.09 4.41 -17.27
C GLY A 369 14.56 4.46 -15.83
N ARG A 370 14.92 5.64 -15.36
CA ARG A 370 15.26 5.92 -13.96
C ARG A 370 14.72 7.27 -13.52
N SER A 371 14.47 7.45 -12.25
CA SER A 371 14.17 8.74 -11.64
C SER A 371 14.93 8.94 -10.33
N LEU A 372 15.22 10.21 -10.02
CA LEU A 372 15.80 10.64 -8.76
C LEU A 372 14.99 11.81 -8.23
N THR A 373 14.67 11.77 -6.94
CA THR A 373 14.11 12.90 -6.20
C THR A 373 15.01 13.21 -5.01
N THR A 374 15.26 14.49 -4.77
CA THR A 374 15.99 14.99 -3.61
C THR A 374 15.18 16.10 -3.00
N GLY A 375 15.02 16.12 -1.68
CA GLY A 375 14.21 17.12 -1.02
C GLY A 375 14.83 17.59 0.28
N ALA A 376 14.52 18.83 0.64
CA ALA A 376 14.83 19.40 1.95
C ALA A 376 13.55 20.00 2.53
N PHE A 377 13.38 19.89 3.86
CA PHE A 377 12.20 20.37 4.55
C PHE A 377 12.51 21.00 5.91
N ALA A 378 11.58 21.84 6.32
CA ALA A 378 11.54 22.42 7.65
C ALA A 378 10.10 22.33 8.19
N ASP A 379 9.97 22.05 9.47
CA ASP A 379 8.72 22.07 10.22
C ASP A 379 8.93 22.83 11.53
N ALA A 380 8.03 23.77 11.81
CA ALA A 380 8.01 24.53 13.05
C ALA A 380 6.64 24.36 13.71
N THR A 381 6.60 23.88 14.94
CA THR A 381 5.38 23.71 15.74
C THR A 381 5.50 24.44 17.04
N LEU A 382 4.60 25.38 17.28
CA LEU A 382 4.45 26.11 18.55
C LEU A 382 3.25 25.51 19.30
N THR A 383 3.43 25.20 20.59
CA THR A 383 2.35 24.75 21.46
C THR A 383 2.31 25.67 22.68
N GLU A 384 1.35 26.57 22.75
CA GLU A 384 1.20 27.54 23.84
C GLU A 384 -0.19 27.35 24.49
N GLY A 385 -0.20 26.89 25.73
CA GLY A 385 -1.43 26.57 26.44
C GLY A 385 -2.32 25.59 25.66
N ALA A 386 -3.51 26.03 25.30
CA ALA A 386 -4.49 25.22 24.53
C ALA A 386 -4.23 25.22 23.01
N LEU A 387 -3.37 26.10 22.53
CA LEU A 387 -3.14 26.29 21.09
C LEU A 387 -1.90 25.53 20.62
N THR A 388 -2.04 24.81 19.51
CA THR A 388 -0.91 24.26 18.74
C THR A 388 -1.02 24.78 17.31
N ALA A 389 0.01 25.46 16.85
CA ALA A 389 0.13 25.92 15.46
C ALA A 389 1.37 25.32 14.82
N SER A 390 1.25 24.81 13.59
CA SER A 390 2.38 24.29 12.85
C SER A 390 2.44 24.83 11.43
N LEU A 391 3.67 25.03 10.95
CA LEU A 391 3.96 25.38 9.58
C LEU A 391 5.10 24.49 9.09
N SER A 392 4.85 23.77 8.02
CA SER A 392 5.88 22.97 7.35
C SER A 392 6.02 23.38 5.89
N GLY A 393 7.26 23.39 5.43
CA GLY A 393 7.61 23.67 4.03
C GLY A 393 8.65 22.68 3.54
N ARG A 394 8.57 22.35 2.26
CA ARG A 394 9.50 21.43 1.59
C ARG A 394 9.68 21.85 0.14
N VAL A 395 10.89 21.64 -0.35
CA VAL A 395 11.22 21.79 -1.78
C VAL A 395 11.88 20.52 -2.26
N ASP A 396 11.33 19.93 -3.32
CA ASP A 396 11.86 18.74 -3.99
C ASP A 396 12.37 19.08 -5.38
N HIS A 397 13.56 18.59 -5.72
CA HIS A 397 14.04 18.49 -7.09
C HIS A 397 13.83 17.08 -7.60
N TRP A 398 13.25 16.92 -8.77
CA TRP A 398 13.07 15.64 -9.44
C TRP A 398 13.74 15.60 -10.80
N SER A 399 14.20 14.42 -11.20
CA SER A 399 14.67 14.16 -12.55
C SER A 399 14.24 12.77 -13.01
N ILE A 400 13.89 12.65 -14.29
CA ILE A 400 13.57 11.43 -15.02
C ILE A 400 14.56 11.33 -16.16
N ARG A 401 15.28 10.20 -16.26
CA ARG A 401 16.36 10.02 -17.22
C ARG A 401 16.34 8.64 -17.85
N ASP A 402 17.06 8.49 -18.96
CA ASP A 402 17.24 7.23 -19.69
C ASP A 402 15.92 6.57 -20.09
N GLY A 403 14.88 7.37 -20.31
CA GLY A 403 13.58 6.88 -20.77
C GLY A 403 13.71 6.22 -22.14
N ARG A 404 13.20 4.97 -22.27
CA ARG A 404 13.27 4.25 -23.54
C ARG A 404 12.08 3.36 -23.80
N LEU A 405 11.75 3.21 -25.08
CA LEU A 405 10.87 2.16 -25.61
C LEU A 405 11.57 1.52 -26.81
N PHE A 406 11.91 0.24 -26.69
CA PHE A 406 12.51 -0.56 -27.73
C PHE A 406 11.62 -1.73 -28.09
N GLU A 407 11.29 -1.88 -29.37
CA GLU A 407 10.49 -2.98 -29.91
C GLU A 407 11.14 -3.56 -31.16
N GLN A 408 11.14 -4.86 -31.26
CA GLN A 408 11.62 -5.56 -32.47
C GLN A 408 10.84 -6.86 -32.70
N THR A 409 10.87 -7.35 -33.95
CA THR A 409 10.46 -8.70 -34.28
C THR A 409 11.43 -9.72 -33.68
N LEU A 410 11.00 -10.97 -33.49
CA LEU A 410 11.93 -12.02 -33.03
C LEU A 410 12.93 -12.42 -34.14
N THR A 411 12.69 -12.04 -35.41
CA THR A 411 13.64 -12.18 -36.53
C THR A 411 14.68 -11.07 -36.58
N GLY A 412 14.63 -10.07 -35.64
CA GLY A 412 15.65 -9.03 -35.51
C GLY A 412 15.29 -7.68 -36.12
N THR A 413 14.17 -7.52 -36.82
CA THR A 413 13.76 -6.23 -37.39
C THR A 413 13.34 -5.26 -36.29
N THR A 414 13.98 -4.10 -36.17
CA THR A 414 13.60 -3.05 -35.23
C THR A 414 12.31 -2.38 -35.69
N LEU A 415 11.31 -2.32 -34.82
CA LEU A 415 10.01 -1.67 -35.01
C LEU A 415 9.98 -0.28 -34.37
N THR A 416 10.55 -0.17 -33.17
CA THR A 416 10.60 1.08 -32.39
C THR A 416 11.92 1.12 -31.64
N ASN A 417 12.60 2.25 -31.65
CA ASN A 417 13.80 2.50 -30.85
C ASN A 417 13.78 3.97 -30.38
N THR A 418 12.86 4.28 -29.49
CA THR A 418 12.66 5.63 -28.99
C THR A 418 13.44 5.82 -27.70
N LYS A 419 14.29 6.82 -27.67
CA LYS A 419 14.88 7.40 -26.46
C LYS A 419 14.12 8.67 -26.16
N PHE A 420 13.54 8.75 -24.98
CA PHE A 420 12.81 9.94 -24.54
C PHE A 420 13.78 10.96 -23.94
N ALA A 421 13.46 12.24 -24.09
CA ALA A 421 14.22 13.31 -23.50
C ALA A 421 14.24 13.22 -21.97
N ASP A 422 15.37 13.54 -21.37
CA ASP A 422 15.49 13.70 -19.92
C ASP A 422 14.67 14.91 -19.48
N ARG A 423 14.03 14.80 -18.32
CA ARG A 423 13.18 15.84 -17.74
C ARG A 423 13.54 16.05 -16.29
N SER A 424 13.41 17.28 -15.81
CA SER A 424 13.61 17.63 -14.40
C SER A 424 12.74 18.82 -14.01
N GLY A 425 12.58 19.05 -12.72
CA GLY A 425 11.84 20.19 -12.22
C GLY A 425 11.85 20.28 -10.70
N TRP A 426 11.17 21.29 -10.18
CA TRP A 426 11.05 21.58 -8.77
C TRP A 426 9.58 21.51 -8.33
N GLN A 427 9.35 21.00 -7.11
CA GLN A 427 8.01 20.91 -6.51
C GLN A 427 8.04 21.46 -5.08
N PRO A 428 7.52 22.66 -4.86
CA PRO A 428 7.27 23.16 -3.50
C PRO A 428 6.01 22.52 -2.93
N THR A 429 6.09 22.08 -1.67
CA THR A 429 4.97 21.52 -0.90
C THR A 429 4.99 22.08 0.51
N GLY A 430 3.90 21.90 1.25
CA GLY A 430 3.82 22.35 2.62
C GLY A 430 2.47 22.08 3.26
N ARG A 431 2.41 22.32 4.56
CA ARG A 431 1.20 22.25 5.37
C ARG A 431 1.22 23.33 6.43
N ALA A 432 0.11 24.05 6.57
CA ALA A 432 -0.16 24.90 7.71
C ALA A 432 -1.32 24.27 8.50
N ALA A 433 -1.17 24.11 9.80
CA ALA A 433 -2.18 23.47 10.63
C ALA A 433 -2.29 24.15 12.01
N ILE A 434 -3.50 24.13 12.55
CA ILE A 434 -3.82 24.68 13.87
C ILE A 434 -4.69 23.68 14.61
N ALA A 435 -4.45 23.54 15.92
CA ALA A 435 -5.32 22.80 16.82
C ALA A 435 -5.57 23.64 18.08
N TYR A 436 -6.83 23.66 18.54
CA TYR A 436 -7.25 24.34 19.76
C TYR A 436 -7.93 23.36 20.70
N ARG A 437 -7.42 23.29 21.93
CA ARG A 437 -7.88 22.37 22.99
C ARG A 437 -8.49 23.18 24.15
N PRO A 438 -9.79 23.54 24.04
CA PRO A 438 -10.45 24.36 25.08
C PRO A 438 -10.62 23.64 26.42
N GLY A 439 -10.32 22.35 26.52
CA GLY A 439 -10.58 21.50 27.67
C GLY A 439 -11.72 20.51 27.38
N GLY A 440 -12.13 19.73 28.40
CA GLY A 440 -13.19 18.74 28.27
C GLY A 440 -12.92 17.63 27.26
N GLY A 441 -11.66 17.38 26.94
CA GLY A 441 -11.27 16.36 25.95
C GLY A 441 -11.45 16.78 24.50
N LEU A 442 -11.84 18.03 24.23
CA LEU A 442 -12.08 18.54 22.87
C LEU A 442 -10.78 19.02 22.22
N ASN A 443 -10.59 18.69 20.95
CA ASN A 443 -9.52 19.19 20.09
C ASN A 443 -10.13 19.59 18.74
N VAL A 444 -10.18 20.88 18.45
CA VAL A 444 -10.64 21.44 17.18
C VAL A 444 -9.42 21.68 16.31
N LEU A 445 -9.43 21.18 15.09
CA LEU A 445 -8.30 21.27 14.16
C LEU A 445 -8.72 21.85 12.80
N ALA A 446 -7.78 22.51 12.15
CA ALA A 446 -7.90 22.91 10.75
C ALA A 446 -6.52 22.87 10.10
N SER A 447 -6.48 22.51 8.81
CA SER A 447 -5.23 22.54 8.05
C SER A 447 -5.46 22.86 6.57
N ALA A 448 -4.42 23.45 5.96
CA ALA A 448 -4.30 23.62 4.52
C ALA A 448 -2.99 22.98 4.08
N TYR A 449 -3.00 22.29 2.93
CA TYR A 449 -1.87 21.50 2.50
C TYR A 449 -1.70 21.43 1.00
N ARG A 450 -0.46 21.16 0.58
CA ARG A 450 -0.09 20.81 -0.78
C ARG A 450 0.85 19.61 -0.78
N GLY A 451 0.48 18.54 -1.51
CA GLY A 451 1.29 17.35 -1.73
C GLY A 451 1.56 17.11 -3.21
N TRP A 452 2.45 16.18 -3.56
CA TRP A 452 2.74 15.84 -4.95
C TRP A 452 3.21 14.39 -5.15
N ARG A 453 3.15 13.92 -6.40
CA ARG A 453 3.63 12.61 -6.82
C ARG A 453 4.29 12.69 -8.20
N LEU A 454 5.44 12.03 -8.38
CA LEU A 454 6.05 11.84 -9.68
C LEU A 454 5.34 10.72 -10.45
N PRO A 455 5.13 10.82 -11.78
CA PRO A 455 4.72 9.70 -12.60
C PRO A 455 5.70 8.52 -12.46
N THR A 456 5.18 7.30 -12.39
CA THR A 456 6.02 6.10 -12.33
C THR A 456 6.63 5.77 -13.69
N LEU A 457 7.72 5.01 -13.72
CA LEU A 457 8.35 4.57 -14.98
C LEU A 457 7.40 3.70 -15.83
N ASN A 458 6.51 2.96 -15.16
CA ASN A 458 5.45 2.19 -15.82
C ASN A 458 4.41 3.09 -16.50
N GLU A 459 4.01 4.18 -15.85
CA GLU A 459 3.06 5.14 -16.43
C GLU A 459 3.65 5.87 -17.63
N LEU A 460 4.92 6.24 -17.57
CA LEU A 460 5.62 6.97 -18.60
C LEU A 460 5.90 6.15 -19.86
N TYR A 461 6.35 4.89 -19.71
CA TYR A 461 7.05 4.21 -20.79
C TYR A 461 6.42 2.89 -21.25
N ARG A 462 5.54 2.26 -20.45
CA ARG A 462 4.98 0.95 -20.79
C ARG A 462 3.58 1.04 -21.40
N PRO A 463 3.36 0.71 -22.70
CA PRO A 463 2.01 0.46 -23.20
C PRO A 463 1.50 -0.88 -22.65
N PHE A 464 0.20 -0.99 -22.37
CA PHE A 464 -0.35 -2.24 -21.86
C PHE A 464 -1.74 -2.56 -22.42
N ARG A 465 -2.17 -3.82 -22.25
CA ARG A 465 -3.52 -4.28 -22.55
C ARG A 465 -4.15 -4.91 -21.32
N ALA A 466 -5.46 -4.70 -21.17
CA ALA A 466 -6.29 -5.33 -20.16
C ALA A 466 -7.55 -5.85 -20.87
N GLY A 467 -7.62 -7.16 -21.12
CA GLY A 467 -8.65 -7.73 -21.99
C GLY A 467 -8.56 -7.15 -23.41
N ALA A 468 -9.67 -6.67 -23.92
CA ALA A 468 -9.77 -6.04 -25.25
C ALA A 468 -9.20 -4.60 -25.27
N ASP A 469 -9.13 -3.93 -24.13
CA ASP A 469 -8.67 -2.55 -24.01
C ASP A 469 -7.16 -2.44 -24.16
N ALA A 470 -6.70 -1.41 -24.87
CA ALA A 470 -5.29 -1.10 -25.06
C ALA A 470 -4.98 0.33 -24.64
N THR A 471 -3.95 0.50 -23.80
CA THR A 471 -3.52 1.79 -23.28
C THR A 471 -2.13 2.15 -23.78
N ALA A 472 -2.03 3.28 -24.48
CA ALA A 472 -0.77 3.84 -24.94
C ALA A 472 0.00 4.54 -23.79
N THR A 473 1.31 4.63 -23.95
CA THR A 473 2.20 5.39 -23.06
C THR A 473 2.09 6.89 -23.27
N ASN A 474 2.55 7.64 -22.26
CA ASN A 474 2.81 9.06 -22.42
C ASN A 474 4.05 9.47 -21.60
N ALA A 475 5.18 9.65 -22.28
CA ALA A 475 6.42 10.07 -21.66
C ALA A 475 6.41 11.55 -21.22
N ALA A 476 5.41 12.31 -21.64
CA ALA A 476 5.25 13.73 -21.32
C ALA A 476 4.38 13.99 -20.07
N LEU A 477 3.95 12.93 -19.35
CA LEU A 477 3.15 13.10 -18.13
C LEU A 477 3.83 13.98 -17.10
N ASP A 478 3.14 15.00 -16.65
CA ASP A 478 3.57 15.90 -15.59
C ASP A 478 3.31 15.31 -14.19
N PRO A 479 4.05 15.76 -13.16
CA PRO A 479 3.75 15.40 -11.78
C PRO A 479 2.33 15.79 -11.36
N GLU A 480 1.68 14.91 -10.59
CA GLU A 480 0.42 15.23 -9.92
C GLU A 480 0.68 16.11 -8.70
N SER A 481 -0.18 17.09 -8.45
CA SER A 481 -0.16 17.87 -7.21
C SER A 481 -1.55 18.01 -6.60
N LEU A 482 -1.66 17.88 -5.29
CA LEU A 482 -2.89 18.01 -4.52
C LEU A 482 -2.81 19.27 -3.66
N THR A 483 -3.85 20.10 -3.73
CA THR A 483 -4.10 21.18 -2.78
C THR A 483 -5.41 20.92 -2.05
N GLY A 484 -5.45 21.16 -0.75
CA GLY A 484 -6.66 20.92 0.01
C GLY A 484 -6.68 21.66 1.34
N VAL A 485 -7.88 21.75 1.90
CA VAL A 485 -8.15 22.25 3.23
C VAL A 485 -9.07 21.27 3.97
N GLU A 486 -8.93 21.23 5.28
CA GLU A 486 -9.74 20.41 6.15
C GLU A 486 -9.98 21.12 7.48
N ALA A 487 -11.09 20.80 8.13
CA ALA A 487 -11.40 21.18 9.48
C ALA A 487 -12.08 20.02 10.20
N GLY A 488 -11.76 19.84 11.47
CA GLY A 488 -12.28 18.69 12.21
C GLY A 488 -12.29 18.90 13.70
N VAL A 489 -12.89 17.93 14.37
CA VAL A 489 -13.02 17.86 15.82
C VAL A 489 -12.67 16.43 16.25
N ASP A 490 -11.74 16.32 17.18
CA ASP A 490 -11.49 15.12 17.96
C ASP A 490 -12.03 15.35 19.38
N TRP A 491 -12.83 14.43 19.89
CA TRP A 491 -13.41 14.55 21.22
C TRP A 491 -13.17 13.28 22.04
N ALA A 492 -12.30 13.38 23.04
CA ALA A 492 -12.15 12.36 24.07
C ALA A 492 -13.30 12.50 25.08
N LEU A 493 -14.41 11.81 24.80
CA LEU A 493 -15.64 11.83 25.62
C LEU A 493 -15.40 11.26 27.02
N SER A 494 -14.47 10.31 27.12
CA SER A 494 -13.98 9.72 28.37
C SER A 494 -12.60 9.09 28.13
N ALA A 495 -12.01 8.50 29.17
CA ALA A 495 -10.76 7.72 29.02
C ALA A 495 -10.88 6.54 28.05
N ASN A 496 -12.11 6.04 27.81
CA ASN A 496 -12.40 4.88 26.99
C ASN A 496 -13.26 5.19 25.77
N ALA A 497 -13.58 6.45 25.50
CA ALA A 497 -14.43 6.84 24.38
C ALA A 497 -13.88 8.05 23.64
N LYS A 498 -13.70 7.93 22.33
CA LYS A 498 -13.25 9.00 21.44
C LYS A 498 -14.16 9.06 20.22
N ALA A 499 -14.56 10.27 19.83
CA ALA A 499 -15.20 10.56 18.54
C ALA A 499 -14.31 11.49 17.72
N SER A 500 -14.38 11.39 16.41
CA SER A 500 -13.72 12.31 15.47
C SER A 500 -14.65 12.62 14.32
N PHE A 501 -14.62 13.86 13.84
CA PHE A 501 -15.35 14.29 12.64
C PHE A 501 -14.50 15.30 11.88
N THR A 502 -14.31 15.07 10.59
CA THR A 502 -13.53 15.94 9.71
C THR A 502 -14.28 16.19 8.42
N VAL A 503 -14.33 17.45 7.99
CA VAL A 503 -14.79 17.86 6.66
C VAL A 503 -13.57 18.32 5.85
N PHE A 504 -13.58 18.03 4.56
CA PHE A 504 -12.46 18.38 3.69
C PHE A 504 -12.92 18.76 2.29
N THR A 505 -12.09 19.56 1.62
CA THR A 505 -12.15 19.74 0.16
C THR A 505 -10.73 19.79 -0.40
N ALA A 506 -10.52 19.16 -1.55
CA ALA A 506 -9.21 19.10 -2.19
C ALA A 506 -9.34 19.07 -3.71
N ARG A 507 -8.27 19.47 -4.39
CA ARG A 507 -8.16 19.46 -5.84
C ARG A 507 -6.84 18.81 -6.25
N LEU A 508 -6.91 17.68 -6.93
CA LEU A 508 -5.80 16.98 -7.54
C LEU A 508 -5.59 17.52 -8.94
N HIS A 509 -4.54 18.27 -9.15
CA HIS A 509 -4.13 18.84 -10.45
C HIS A 509 -3.27 17.85 -11.22
N ASN A 510 -3.35 17.89 -12.55
CA ASN A 510 -2.62 17.00 -13.46
C ASN A 510 -2.85 15.51 -13.13
N ALA A 511 -4.09 15.15 -12.78
CA ALA A 511 -4.43 13.80 -12.37
C ALA A 511 -4.16 12.80 -13.50
N ILE A 512 -3.25 11.85 -13.27
CA ILE A 512 -2.90 10.83 -14.26
C ILE A 512 -4.03 9.80 -14.32
N ALA A 513 -4.63 9.66 -15.52
CA ALA A 513 -5.70 8.70 -15.78
C ALA A 513 -5.46 7.93 -17.09
N ASN A 514 -6.12 6.78 -17.22
CA ASN A 514 -6.24 6.06 -18.49
C ASN A 514 -7.49 6.58 -19.20
N VAL A 515 -7.32 7.58 -20.08
CA VAL A 515 -8.42 8.26 -20.76
C VAL A 515 -8.83 7.48 -21.99
N THR A 516 -10.11 7.15 -22.10
CA THR A 516 -10.70 6.52 -23.30
C THR A 516 -10.80 7.55 -24.42
N VAL A 517 -10.01 7.35 -25.50
CA VAL A 517 -9.91 8.27 -26.64
C VAL A 517 -10.77 7.77 -27.82
N ALA A 518 -10.82 6.45 -28.03
CA ALA A 518 -11.56 5.86 -29.13
C ALA A 518 -12.01 4.43 -28.81
N ARG A 519 -12.97 3.92 -29.56
CA ARG A 519 -13.39 2.51 -29.55
C ARG A 519 -12.90 1.81 -30.82
N GLY A 520 -12.60 0.51 -30.67
CA GLY A 520 -12.34 -0.36 -31.81
C GLY A 520 -13.62 -0.65 -32.64
N PRO A 521 -13.50 -1.29 -33.83
CA PRO A 521 -12.24 -1.79 -34.37
C PRO A 521 -11.39 -0.71 -35.05
N GLY A 522 -10.07 -0.79 -34.89
CA GLY A 522 -9.15 0.13 -35.52
C GLY A 522 -7.69 -0.09 -35.12
N THR A 523 -6.76 0.48 -35.90
CA THR A 523 -5.33 0.48 -35.57
C THR A 523 -4.96 1.85 -34.99
N PHE A 524 -4.42 1.85 -33.75
CA PHE A 524 -4.14 3.05 -33.00
C PHE A 524 -2.65 3.19 -32.67
N PRO A 525 -2.15 4.44 -32.55
CA PRO A 525 -0.75 4.71 -32.24
C PRO A 525 -0.28 4.08 -30.91
N GLY A 526 0.91 3.52 -30.91
CA GLY A 526 1.55 2.97 -29.71
C GLY A 526 1.00 1.64 -29.20
N VAL A 527 -0.15 1.17 -29.70
CA VAL A 527 -0.79 -0.08 -29.24
C VAL A 527 -1.18 -1.04 -30.39
N GLY A 528 -1.25 -0.57 -31.63
CA GLY A 528 -1.67 -1.36 -32.79
C GLY A 528 -3.18 -1.60 -32.85
N PHE A 529 -3.61 -2.77 -33.38
CA PHE A 529 -5.02 -3.08 -33.58
C PHE A 529 -5.77 -3.29 -32.26
N VAL A 530 -6.94 -2.66 -32.13
CA VAL A 530 -7.94 -2.83 -31.07
C VAL A 530 -9.20 -3.36 -31.72
N ASN A 531 -9.77 -4.45 -31.23
CA ASN A 531 -10.98 -5.05 -31.77
C ASN A 531 -12.26 -4.26 -31.41
N ALA A 532 -13.41 -4.66 -31.96
CA ALA A 532 -14.69 -3.97 -31.74
C ALA A 532 -15.16 -3.95 -30.27
N ALA A 533 -14.74 -4.92 -29.46
CA ALA A 533 -15.09 -4.99 -28.03
C ALA A 533 -14.14 -4.17 -27.15
N GLY A 534 -13.08 -3.58 -27.71
CA GLY A 534 -12.05 -2.90 -26.96
C GLY A 534 -12.08 -1.37 -27.11
N SER A 535 -11.45 -0.70 -26.16
CA SER A 535 -11.21 0.74 -26.16
C SER A 535 -9.74 1.05 -26.36
N TYR A 536 -9.44 2.07 -27.16
CA TYR A 536 -8.15 2.71 -27.20
C TYR A 536 -8.08 3.77 -26.13
N ARG A 537 -7.15 3.62 -25.24
CA ARG A 537 -6.89 4.55 -24.14
C ARG A 537 -5.49 5.15 -24.25
N ARG A 538 -5.34 6.33 -23.71
CA ARG A 538 -4.03 6.97 -23.52
C ARG A 538 -3.88 7.41 -22.06
N ARG A 539 -2.68 7.32 -21.52
CA ARG A 539 -2.38 7.95 -20.22
C ARG A 539 -2.26 9.45 -20.42
N GLU A 540 -3.03 10.19 -19.67
CA GLU A 540 -3.05 11.65 -19.75
C GLU A 540 -3.14 12.27 -18.38
N ASN A 541 -2.71 13.54 -18.30
CA ASN A 541 -2.99 14.39 -17.17
C ASN A 541 -4.34 15.07 -17.41
N LEU A 542 -5.35 14.70 -16.65
CA LEU A 542 -6.60 15.47 -16.56
C LEU A 542 -6.31 16.80 -15.86
N ASN A 543 -7.04 17.87 -16.19
CA ASN A 543 -6.86 19.17 -15.56
C ASN A 543 -6.95 19.06 -14.03
N ALA A 544 -8.00 18.41 -13.53
CA ALA A 544 -8.11 18.11 -12.11
C ALA A 544 -9.14 17.01 -11.79
N ILE A 545 -9.03 16.46 -10.56
CA ILE A 545 -10.11 15.80 -9.83
C ILE A 545 -10.39 16.67 -8.61
N ALA A 546 -11.61 17.19 -8.48
CA ALA A 546 -12.10 17.90 -7.30
C ALA A 546 -12.79 16.89 -6.39
N THR A 547 -12.48 16.92 -5.10
CA THR A 547 -13.08 16.04 -4.10
C THR A 547 -13.48 16.85 -2.87
N SER A 548 -14.66 16.55 -2.31
CA SER A 548 -15.13 17.09 -1.04
C SER A 548 -15.82 15.99 -0.26
N GLY A 549 -15.78 16.06 1.05
CA GLY A 549 -16.36 14.99 1.84
C GLY A 549 -16.32 15.22 3.34
N ALA A 550 -16.79 14.20 4.05
CA ALA A 550 -16.79 14.15 5.51
C ALA A 550 -16.35 12.75 5.98
N GLU A 551 -15.62 12.72 7.07
CA GLU A 551 -15.11 11.51 7.71
C GLU A 551 -15.54 11.53 9.17
N PHE A 552 -16.00 10.37 9.66
CA PHE A 552 -16.38 10.18 11.05
C PHE A 552 -15.69 8.95 11.61
N GLY A 553 -15.20 9.04 12.83
CA GLY A 553 -14.62 7.95 13.59
C GLY A 553 -15.18 7.90 15.01
N PHE A 554 -15.37 6.70 15.53
CA PHE A 554 -15.79 6.48 16.91
C PHE A 554 -15.10 5.25 17.48
N ASP A 555 -14.41 5.43 18.61
CA ASP A 555 -13.75 4.39 19.37
C ASP A 555 -14.34 4.34 20.77
N LEU A 556 -14.78 3.15 21.20
CA LEU A 556 -15.31 2.92 22.54
C LEU A 556 -14.72 1.63 23.11
N ARG A 557 -13.99 1.72 24.23
CA ARG A 557 -13.19 0.64 24.82
C ARG A 557 -13.44 0.38 26.31
N PRO A 558 -14.69 0.38 26.81
CA PRO A 558 -14.97 -0.08 28.16
C PRO A 558 -14.84 -1.61 28.22
N ARG A 559 -13.88 -2.14 28.97
CA ARG A 559 -13.78 -3.60 29.14
C ARG A 559 -15.12 -4.18 29.63
N PRO A 560 -15.58 -5.29 29.07
CA PRO A 560 -14.91 -6.20 28.09
C PRO A 560 -15.11 -5.85 26.62
N LEU A 561 -15.76 -4.74 26.28
CA LEU A 561 -16.10 -4.34 24.91
C LEU A 561 -15.02 -3.46 24.27
N ASP A 562 -14.89 -3.59 22.94
CA ASP A 562 -14.10 -2.75 22.08
C ASP A 562 -14.90 -2.48 20.79
N VAL A 563 -15.28 -1.23 20.53
CA VAL A 563 -16.10 -0.84 19.39
C VAL A 563 -15.35 0.18 18.58
N HIS A 564 -15.20 -0.07 17.29
CA HIS A 564 -14.63 0.86 16.30
C HIS A 564 -15.65 1.10 15.20
N LEU A 565 -15.96 2.35 14.92
CA LEU A 565 -16.78 2.76 13.79
C LEU A 565 -15.99 3.78 12.96
N SER A 566 -15.97 3.60 11.67
CA SER A 566 -15.39 4.54 10.71
C SER A 566 -16.34 4.70 9.53
N TYR A 567 -16.60 5.94 9.15
CA TYR A 567 -17.44 6.30 8.02
C TYR A 567 -16.78 7.38 7.17
N SER A 568 -16.92 7.28 5.87
CA SER A 568 -16.48 8.31 4.92
C SER A 568 -17.53 8.55 3.84
N TYR A 569 -17.85 9.81 3.62
CA TYR A 569 -18.57 10.30 2.46
C TYR A 569 -17.63 11.11 1.58
N VAL A 570 -17.63 10.83 0.27
CA VAL A 570 -16.75 11.49 -0.70
C VAL A 570 -17.49 11.76 -2.00
N ASP A 571 -17.66 13.03 -2.36
CA ASP A 571 -18.05 13.43 -3.74
C ASP A 571 -16.79 13.86 -4.50
N ALA A 572 -16.36 13.00 -5.43
CA ALA A 572 -15.22 13.23 -6.29
C ALA A 572 -15.68 13.40 -7.74
N ARG A 573 -15.19 14.45 -8.40
CA ARG A 573 -15.56 14.78 -9.79
C ARG A 573 -14.33 15.15 -10.62
N VAL A 574 -14.28 14.62 -11.81
CA VAL A 574 -13.32 15.04 -12.84
C VAL A 574 -13.66 16.47 -13.26
N ARG A 575 -12.66 17.32 -13.36
CA ARG A 575 -12.71 18.66 -13.91
C ARG A 575 -11.72 18.71 -15.06
N ASP A 576 -12.20 18.49 -16.26
CA ASP A 576 -11.38 18.38 -17.45
C ASP A 576 -12.02 19.12 -18.62
N ASP A 577 -11.34 20.17 -19.07
CA ASP A 577 -11.79 21.03 -20.16
C ASP A 577 -11.03 20.74 -21.47
N VAL A 578 -10.27 19.62 -21.52
CA VAL A 578 -9.54 19.21 -22.73
C VAL A 578 -10.52 18.83 -23.81
N ALA A 579 -10.39 19.47 -24.97
CA ALA A 579 -11.23 19.20 -26.13
C ALA A 579 -11.16 17.71 -26.54
N GLY A 580 -12.32 17.09 -26.73
CA GLY A 580 -12.45 15.66 -27.06
C GLY A 580 -12.54 14.73 -25.85
N HIS A 581 -12.39 15.20 -24.62
CA HIS A 581 -12.59 14.41 -23.41
C HIS A 581 -14.01 14.61 -22.88
N ALA A 582 -14.81 13.55 -22.91
CA ALA A 582 -16.18 13.55 -22.36
C ALA A 582 -16.20 13.23 -20.85
N LEU A 583 -15.17 13.64 -20.08
CA LEU A 583 -14.98 13.22 -18.70
C LEU A 583 -15.43 14.27 -17.68
N ASN A 584 -15.64 15.52 -18.09
CA ASN A 584 -15.97 16.59 -17.15
C ASN A 584 -17.26 16.30 -16.37
N GLY A 585 -17.19 16.39 -15.04
CA GLY A 585 -18.30 16.12 -14.13
C GLY A 585 -18.49 14.63 -13.78
N LEU A 586 -17.83 13.70 -14.49
CA LEU A 586 -17.90 12.28 -14.20
C LEU A 586 -17.13 11.92 -12.92
N ARG A 587 -17.48 10.80 -12.32
CA ARG A 587 -16.77 10.26 -11.15
C ARG A 587 -15.49 9.52 -11.58
N PRO A 588 -14.40 9.69 -10.85
CA PRO A 588 -13.23 8.85 -11.07
C PRO A 588 -13.58 7.35 -10.90
N ALA A 589 -13.01 6.51 -11.76
CA ALA A 589 -13.21 5.07 -11.66
C ALA A 589 -12.78 4.53 -10.29
N GLN A 590 -13.42 3.46 -9.83
CA GLN A 590 -13.11 2.76 -8.58
C GLN A 590 -13.20 3.66 -7.32
N THR A 591 -14.16 4.61 -7.32
CA THR A 591 -14.34 5.57 -6.22
C THR A 591 -15.78 5.50 -5.71
N PRO A 592 -16.06 4.81 -4.57
CA PRO A 592 -17.37 4.81 -3.93
C PRO A 592 -17.63 6.12 -3.22
N GLU A 593 -18.90 6.53 -3.11
CA GLU A 593 -19.31 7.72 -2.35
C GLU A 593 -19.30 7.47 -0.85
N HIS A 594 -19.79 6.31 -0.44
CA HIS A 594 -19.95 5.95 0.97
C HIS A 594 -19.12 4.72 1.29
N GLN A 595 -18.44 4.76 2.42
CA GLN A 595 -17.74 3.62 3.00
C GLN A 595 -17.97 3.60 4.50
N VAL A 596 -18.28 2.42 5.03
CA VAL A 596 -18.47 2.17 6.46
C VAL A 596 -17.60 0.98 6.87
N SER A 597 -16.98 1.05 8.02
CA SER A 597 -16.41 -0.09 8.73
C SER A 597 -16.82 -0.01 10.20
N ALA A 598 -17.44 -1.07 10.71
CA ALA A 598 -17.85 -1.19 12.09
C ALA A 598 -17.30 -2.49 12.67
N THR A 599 -16.53 -2.41 13.73
CA THR A 599 -16.01 -3.59 14.44
C THR A 599 -16.49 -3.57 15.88
N VAL A 600 -17.02 -4.70 16.35
CA VAL A 600 -17.35 -4.93 17.75
C VAL A 600 -16.50 -6.09 18.24
N GLY A 601 -15.64 -5.84 19.21
CA GLY A 601 -14.82 -6.80 19.90
C GLY A 601 -15.30 -7.03 21.31
N TRP A 602 -15.12 -8.25 21.82
CA TRP A 602 -15.37 -8.60 23.20
C TRP A 602 -14.27 -9.52 23.72
N THR A 603 -13.73 -9.21 24.90
CA THR A 603 -12.67 -9.99 25.53
C THR A 603 -13.08 -10.37 26.95
N SER A 604 -13.28 -11.68 27.20
CA SER A 604 -13.63 -12.17 28.53
C SER A 604 -12.47 -12.06 29.52
N PRO A 605 -12.72 -12.15 30.83
CA PRO A 605 -11.68 -12.22 31.85
C PRO A 605 -10.71 -13.41 31.69
N ARG A 606 -11.13 -14.47 30.96
CA ARG A 606 -10.32 -15.66 30.65
C ARG A 606 -9.66 -15.59 29.28
N ASP A 607 -9.55 -14.40 28.67
CA ASP A 607 -8.94 -14.14 27.36
C ASP A 607 -9.64 -14.84 26.16
N LEU A 608 -10.92 -15.23 26.31
CA LEU A 608 -11.75 -15.55 25.15
C LEU A 608 -12.02 -14.25 24.40
N ARG A 609 -11.64 -14.19 23.12
CA ARG A 609 -11.78 -13.00 22.26
C ARG A 609 -12.75 -13.31 21.14
N LEU A 610 -13.71 -12.43 20.96
CA LEU A 610 -14.66 -12.46 19.84
C LEU A 610 -14.60 -11.10 19.14
N SER A 611 -14.70 -11.09 17.83
CA SER A 611 -14.78 -9.86 17.04
C SER A 611 -15.67 -10.07 15.82
N LEU A 612 -16.55 -9.11 15.55
CA LEU A 612 -17.35 -9.00 14.34
C LEU A 612 -17.01 -7.68 13.65
N THR A 613 -16.75 -7.73 12.35
CA THR A 613 -16.50 -6.55 11.52
C THR A 613 -17.47 -6.53 10.36
N ALA A 614 -18.34 -5.52 10.31
CA ALA A 614 -19.20 -5.23 9.19
C ALA A 614 -18.56 -4.12 8.32
N ARG A 615 -18.56 -4.30 7.01
CA ARG A 615 -18.08 -3.29 6.06
C ARG A 615 -19.06 -3.10 4.92
N GLU A 616 -19.31 -1.84 4.57
CA GLU A 616 -20.09 -1.48 3.42
C GLU A 616 -19.30 -0.53 2.52
N SER A 617 -19.46 -0.70 1.22
CA SER A 617 -18.99 0.22 0.19
C SER A 617 -20.09 0.41 -0.82
N SER A 618 -20.49 1.66 -1.07
CA SER A 618 -21.52 1.98 -2.09
C SER A 618 -21.06 1.55 -3.50
N SER A 619 -21.98 1.62 -4.46
CA SER A 619 -21.67 1.39 -5.87
C SER A 619 -20.59 2.35 -6.36
N GLN A 620 -19.83 1.91 -7.37
CA GLN A 620 -18.75 2.68 -7.99
C GLN A 620 -18.62 2.32 -9.47
N TYR A 621 -18.04 3.20 -10.27
CA TYR A 621 -17.82 2.91 -11.67
C TYR A 621 -16.50 2.16 -11.90
N GLU A 622 -16.50 1.20 -12.83
CA GLU A 622 -15.30 0.49 -13.27
C GLU A 622 -14.45 1.34 -14.22
N ASP A 623 -15.08 2.17 -15.05
CA ASP A 623 -14.45 2.90 -16.16
C ASP A 623 -14.56 4.42 -15.99
N ASP A 624 -13.71 5.12 -16.74
CA ASP A 624 -13.64 6.58 -16.79
C ASP A 624 -14.89 7.26 -17.36
N LEU A 625 -15.61 6.56 -18.24
CA LEU A 625 -16.84 7.07 -18.88
C LEU A 625 -18.12 6.84 -18.06
N ASN A 626 -18.01 6.26 -16.86
CA ASN A 626 -19.12 5.92 -15.97
C ASN A 626 -20.22 5.03 -16.60
N GLN A 627 -19.83 4.11 -17.47
CA GLN A 627 -20.76 3.24 -18.20
C GLN A 627 -20.95 1.87 -17.53
N ARG A 628 -19.96 1.40 -16.77
CA ARG A 628 -19.98 0.11 -16.09
C ARG A 628 -19.94 0.33 -14.58
N MET A 629 -21.02 -0.01 -13.92
CA MET A 629 -21.17 0.21 -12.48
C MET A 629 -21.03 -1.11 -11.72
N LEU A 630 -20.10 -1.15 -10.78
CA LEU A 630 -19.95 -2.18 -9.75
C LEU A 630 -20.98 -1.92 -8.65
N LYS A 631 -21.72 -2.95 -8.26
CA LYS A 631 -22.75 -2.85 -7.21
C LYS A 631 -22.14 -2.51 -5.85
N ALA A 632 -22.97 -1.97 -4.96
CA ALA A 632 -22.63 -1.85 -3.55
C ALA A 632 -22.32 -3.22 -2.97
N ALA A 633 -21.48 -3.28 -1.94
CA ALA A 633 -21.10 -4.52 -1.28
C ALA A 633 -21.15 -4.35 0.24
N PHE A 634 -21.82 -5.29 0.91
CA PHE A 634 -21.89 -5.39 2.35
C PHE A 634 -21.28 -6.73 2.81
N THR A 635 -20.30 -6.70 3.68
CA THR A 635 -19.62 -7.90 4.18
C THR A 635 -19.58 -7.94 5.69
N VAL A 636 -19.64 -9.14 6.25
CA VAL A 636 -19.43 -9.38 7.67
C VAL A 636 -18.35 -10.42 7.83
N ASP A 637 -17.35 -10.07 8.62
CA ASP A 637 -16.24 -10.94 9.01
C ASP A 637 -16.30 -11.22 10.51
N ALA A 638 -15.88 -12.41 10.93
CA ALA A 638 -15.83 -12.80 12.33
C ALA A 638 -14.47 -13.40 12.71
N PHE A 639 -14.08 -13.17 13.94
CA PHE A 639 -12.91 -13.74 14.57
C PHE A 639 -13.26 -14.23 15.98
N ALA A 640 -12.80 -15.42 16.35
CA ALA A 640 -12.88 -15.95 17.70
C ALA A 640 -11.53 -16.58 18.08
N SER A 641 -11.08 -16.36 19.31
CA SER A 641 -9.88 -17.00 19.87
C SER A 641 -10.21 -17.54 21.26
N ILE A 642 -10.12 -18.84 21.40
CA ILE A 642 -10.48 -19.59 22.60
C ILE A 642 -9.18 -20.08 23.25
N PRO A 643 -8.78 -19.55 24.40
CA PRO A 643 -7.58 -20.00 25.09
C PRO A 643 -7.82 -21.42 25.66
N VAL A 644 -6.95 -22.35 25.32
CA VAL A 644 -6.94 -23.73 25.84
C VAL A 644 -5.96 -23.83 27.01
N SER A 645 -4.85 -23.13 26.93
CA SER A 645 -3.85 -23.03 28.00
C SER A 645 -3.16 -21.65 27.94
N ARG A 646 -2.17 -21.43 28.82
CA ARG A 646 -1.36 -20.19 28.82
C ARG A 646 -0.60 -19.99 27.50
N HIS A 647 -0.30 -21.09 26.80
CA HIS A 647 0.54 -21.07 25.58
C HIS A 647 -0.21 -21.52 24.32
N LEU A 648 -1.47 -21.95 24.45
CA LEU A 648 -2.24 -22.51 23.34
C LEU A 648 -3.62 -21.88 23.26
N ALA A 649 -4.00 -21.43 22.06
CA ALA A 649 -5.37 -21.02 21.75
C ALA A 649 -5.84 -21.63 20.44
N ILE A 650 -7.15 -21.88 20.34
CA ILE A 650 -7.83 -22.28 19.11
C ILE A 650 -8.56 -21.06 18.56
N GLY A 651 -8.34 -20.75 17.29
CA GLY A 651 -8.97 -19.67 16.58
C GLY A 651 -9.97 -20.14 15.54
N LEU A 652 -11.08 -19.42 15.41
CA LEU A 652 -12.03 -19.54 14.32
C LEU A 652 -12.10 -18.19 13.60
N ARG A 653 -11.97 -18.19 12.28
CA ARG A 653 -12.07 -16.98 11.48
C ARG A 653 -13.04 -17.21 10.32
N GLY A 654 -13.85 -16.21 10.03
CA GLY A 654 -14.79 -16.23 8.92
C GLY A 654 -14.73 -14.91 8.15
N GLU A 655 -14.45 -14.98 6.89
CA GLU A 655 -14.46 -13.84 5.94
C GLU A 655 -15.73 -13.93 5.11
N ASN A 656 -16.38 -12.76 4.87
CA ASN A 656 -17.59 -12.67 4.05
C ASN A 656 -18.64 -13.75 4.43
N LEU A 657 -19.07 -13.75 5.69
CA LEU A 657 -19.91 -14.82 6.27
C LEU A 657 -21.20 -15.07 5.51
N PHE A 658 -21.79 -14.05 4.90
CA PHE A 658 -23.03 -14.16 4.14
C PHE A 658 -22.83 -14.55 2.67
N ASP A 659 -21.56 -14.81 2.24
CA ASP A 659 -21.17 -15.13 0.87
C ASP A 659 -21.64 -14.09 -0.15
N GLU A 660 -21.58 -12.82 0.23
CA GLU A 660 -21.93 -11.70 -0.65
C GLU A 660 -21.10 -11.75 -1.94
N GLN A 661 -21.75 -11.56 -3.08
CA GLN A 661 -21.09 -11.51 -4.38
C GLN A 661 -20.50 -10.11 -4.62
N ILE A 662 -19.32 -9.85 -4.06
CA ILE A 662 -18.64 -8.57 -4.20
C ILE A 662 -18.11 -8.44 -5.64
N GLU A 663 -18.68 -7.55 -6.43
CA GLU A 663 -18.18 -7.25 -7.78
C GLU A 663 -16.85 -6.50 -7.69
N ALA A 664 -15.78 -7.08 -8.26
CA ALA A 664 -14.42 -6.57 -8.22
C ALA A 664 -13.97 -5.94 -9.53
N GLY A 665 -14.64 -6.26 -10.64
CA GLY A 665 -14.39 -5.71 -11.95
C GLY A 665 -15.47 -6.10 -12.94
N ILE A 666 -15.68 -5.27 -13.98
CA ILE A 666 -16.54 -5.57 -15.12
C ILE A 666 -15.76 -5.25 -16.39
N SER A 667 -15.54 -6.27 -17.22
CA SER A 667 -14.89 -6.11 -18.53
C SER A 667 -15.80 -5.40 -19.53
N THR A 668 -15.25 -4.98 -20.67
CA THR A 668 -16.01 -4.31 -21.75
C THR A 668 -17.07 -5.20 -22.40
N ASP A 669 -16.91 -6.51 -22.35
CA ASP A 669 -17.88 -7.51 -22.81
C ASP A 669 -18.96 -7.85 -21.77
N GLY A 670 -18.96 -7.17 -20.62
CA GLY A 670 -19.93 -7.38 -19.55
C GLY A 670 -19.56 -8.51 -18.56
N THR A 671 -18.43 -9.17 -18.74
CA THR A 671 -17.99 -10.22 -17.82
C THR A 671 -17.65 -9.63 -16.45
N VAL A 672 -18.28 -10.16 -15.41
CA VAL A 672 -18.13 -9.69 -14.02
C VAL A 672 -17.14 -10.56 -13.25
N GLU A 673 -16.12 -9.93 -12.67
CA GLU A 673 -15.21 -10.53 -11.71
C GLU A 673 -15.70 -10.30 -10.27
N ARG A 674 -15.61 -11.33 -9.42
CA ARG A 674 -15.94 -11.24 -7.99
C ARG A 674 -14.68 -11.25 -7.12
N ALA A 675 -14.78 -10.62 -5.96
CA ALA A 675 -13.79 -10.76 -4.89
C ALA A 675 -13.99 -12.06 -4.10
N VAL A 676 -13.23 -12.23 -3.01
CA VAL A 676 -13.18 -13.46 -2.20
C VAL A 676 -14.57 -13.84 -1.68
N PRO A 677 -15.06 -15.07 -1.96
CA PRO A 677 -16.28 -15.61 -1.38
C PRO A 677 -16.07 -15.99 0.10
N ARG A 678 -17.15 -16.39 0.78
CA ARG A 678 -17.07 -16.88 2.16
C ARG A 678 -15.88 -17.85 2.34
N THR A 679 -15.05 -17.53 3.34
CA THR A 679 -13.87 -18.31 3.67
C THR A 679 -13.81 -18.54 5.17
N LEU A 680 -13.82 -19.79 5.58
CA LEU A 680 -13.76 -20.20 6.97
C LEU A 680 -12.38 -20.78 7.28
N TRP A 681 -11.86 -20.53 8.48
CA TRP A 681 -10.56 -20.96 8.95
C TRP A 681 -10.64 -21.54 10.35
N LEU A 682 -9.90 -22.61 10.56
CA LEU A 682 -9.54 -23.11 11.88
C LEU A 682 -8.05 -22.81 12.11
N GLU A 683 -7.74 -22.19 13.23
CA GLU A 683 -6.39 -21.72 13.58
C GLU A 683 -5.94 -22.31 14.92
N VAL A 684 -4.68 -22.60 15.05
CA VAL A 684 -3.99 -22.89 16.30
C VAL A 684 -2.93 -21.83 16.52
N THR A 685 -2.95 -21.17 17.68
CA THR A 685 -1.95 -20.18 18.09
C THR A 685 -1.13 -20.73 19.25
N LEU A 686 0.19 -20.68 19.12
CA LEU A 686 1.19 -20.97 20.16
C LEU A 686 1.90 -19.66 20.56
N LYS A 687 2.08 -19.44 21.89
CA LYS A 687 2.75 -18.26 22.47
C LYS A 687 3.83 -18.67 23.43
#